data_f5d2fffd9b7d45b7448f0ff9421918b7
#
_entry.id   f5d2fffd9b7d45b7448f0ff9421918b7
#
_cell.length_a   1.000
_cell.length_b   1.000
_cell.length_c   1.000
_cell.angle_alpha   90.00
_cell.angle_beta   90.00
_cell.angle_gamma   90.00
#
_symmetry.space_group_name_H-M   'P 1'
#
loop_
_entity.id
_entity.type
_entity.pdbx_description
1 polymer ?
#
loop_
_entity_poly.entity_id
_entity_poly.type
_entity_poly.pdbx_seq_one_letter_code
_entity_poly.pdbx_strand_id
1 'polypeptide(L)'
;VAWIAVGLLWALSGSRNLLAMEPAAAAATAANPASDRVGLALFESKIRPVLVAHCFECHSAAAARQGRLKGDLRLDSRASWERGGASGPVLVAGKPEQSLIMEALRHEGAAMPPDRKLPAAVIEQFSEWIARGAPSPAVLLPDAADNTADNAAGPGPRRGMSVDQARRFWSFQAVRAAVPSEVRDRAWPLGSLDRHVLAAMEEAGLTPAPSAEPRVLARRLHFDLLGLPPSPEEVDEFLGACAADDFGAATAAVAVERMVERLLASPRFGERWGRHWLDVARYADSNGRDRNVYFYHAHRYRDYVIAALNADVAYDRFVREQIAGDLLPAASAEEADRQRIATGFLALGGKAFEEAKPELFRMDVIDEQMDTMGRAILGLSIGCARCHDHKFDPLPTADYYALAGIFRSSQPLYGCGPKGIKANAHSHTELFAVGPFAAERGPAGLAYLAELQRLTLVQNTARSDRYRVVRQVAAKRQEAAPAAEITELEQRIKDWDVTVKAAEAALQAAFDAPPPQPAWAMGCRERPAMEDCRIHVRGEITNLGPVVARGVPRVLAQVFASDGNATDIGVLNGSSVPAENSVPAGASGRKELAEWLSSPRNPLTPRVQVNRVWLKVFGGGLVATPDDFGATGAAPSHPELLSDLARQFIDRGWSTKSLIRELLLSQTYRQAAVSDTGAADPDNKWLARMRPRRLEAESFRDTIKFVAGTLDQQPPPGEAEFLAKHNPYREDEYRTFKPLFEPHDIEHDRRSIYLPVIRGVLPPVLALFDFASPERTVAVRDESTVPAQALFLLNNPWMEKQARAAARRLLADSTLPDDDARIEAAYRWALGRLPRPTERARAAAFVASASAVDTSPAAGRSVEQSGGSQAGGSQAGGSQAGGSQAGGSQAGGSQAGGSQAVGSQAEGSEERWTGFWQALMASAEFRIVP
;
A
#
# COMPACT_ATOMS: atom_id res chain seq x y z
N VAL A 1 37.96 0.07 11.25
CA VAL A 1 38.24 1.38 11.94
C VAL A 1 36.96 2.10 12.37
N ALA A 2 35.83 1.43 12.31
CA ALA A 2 34.51 2.03 12.63
C ALA A 2 33.93 1.64 14.01
N TRP A 3 34.71 1.25 14.98
CA TRP A 3 34.21 0.68 16.26
C TRP A 3 34.49 1.51 17.52
N ILE A 4 34.82 2.78 17.44
CA ILE A 4 35.17 3.62 18.65
C ILE A 4 34.23 4.84 18.86
N ALA A 5 33.22 5.08 18.06
CA ALA A 5 32.40 6.31 18.18
C ALA A 5 31.01 6.16 18.84
N VAL A 6 30.62 5.00 19.35
CA VAL A 6 29.26 4.79 19.94
C VAL A 6 29.27 4.61 21.46
N GLY A 7 30.42 4.65 22.13
CA GLY A 7 30.57 4.29 23.54
C GLY A 7 30.51 5.43 24.55
N LEU A 8 30.23 6.70 24.22
CA LEU A 8 30.46 7.84 25.15
C LEU A 8 29.32 8.85 25.28
N LEU A 9 28.08 8.39 25.29
CA LEU A 9 26.91 9.28 25.51
C LEU A 9 25.85 8.71 26.48
N TRP A 10 26.25 7.80 27.39
CA TRP A 10 25.32 7.30 28.42
C TRP A 10 26.01 7.23 29.83
N ALA A 11 26.59 8.31 30.25
CA ALA A 11 26.98 8.47 31.64
C ALA A 11 27.03 9.95 31.95
N LEU A 12 25.96 10.52 32.45
CA LEU A 12 25.91 11.67 33.38
C LEU A 12 24.45 12.18 33.48
N SER A 13 23.64 11.52 34.26
CA SER A 13 22.69 12.19 35.17
C SER A 13 22.34 11.21 36.28
N GLY A 14 22.94 11.49 37.43
CA GLY A 14 22.87 10.65 38.62
C GLY A 14 21.69 11.01 39.52
N SER A 15 21.33 9.94 40.22
CA SER A 15 20.97 9.88 41.62
C SER A 15 19.99 10.85 42.28
N ARG A 16 18.92 10.25 42.76
CA ARG A 16 18.32 10.27 44.11
C ARG A 16 16.83 10.17 44.02
N ASN A 17 16.13 9.23 44.59
CA ASN A 17 15.92 8.80 45.93
C ASN A 17 15.13 7.50 45.98
N LEU A 18 15.68 6.47 46.62
CA LEU A 18 14.96 5.33 47.14
C LEU A 18 14.38 5.75 48.50
N LEU A 19 13.08 5.71 48.63
CA LEU A 19 12.41 5.55 49.94
C LEU A 19 11.43 4.37 49.80
N ALA A 20 11.73 3.37 50.62
CA ALA A 20 10.89 2.20 50.81
C ALA A 20 9.58 2.61 51.51
N MET A 21 8.46 2.07 50.97
CA MET A 21 7.21 1.93 51.73
C MET A 21 6.71 0.52 51.56
N GLU A 22 6.45 -0.12 52.71
CA GLU A 22 5.86 -1.43 52.84
C GLU A 22 4.42 -1.51 52.30
N PRO A 23 3.91 -2.71 51.91
CA PRO A 23 2.61 -2.84 51.26
C PRO A 23 1.45 -2.79 52.28
N ALA A 24 0.65 -1.73 52.18
CA ALA A 24 -0.66 -1.74 52.78
C ALA A 24 -1.62 -2.61 51.95
N ALA A 25 -2.28 -3.55 52.58
CA ALA A 25 -3.32 -4.40 52.00
C ALA A 25 -4.47 -3.53 51.45
N ALA A 26 -4.58 -3.45 50.13
CA ALA A 26 -5.71 -2.83 49.45
C ALA A 26 -6.72 -3.90 49.06
N ALA A 27 -7.95 -3.67 49.49
CA ALA A 27 -9.12 -4.47 49.14
C ALA A 27 -9.26 -4.66 47.63
N ALA A 28 -9.42 -5.89 47.18
CA ALA A 28 -9.68 -6.27 45.80
C ALA A 28 -11.02 -5.67 45.33
N THR A 29 -10.99 -4.53 44.69
CA THR A 29 -12.09 -4.07 43.84
C THR A 29 -12.12 -4.98 42.60
N ALA A 30 -13.21 -5.76 42.48
CA ALA A 30 -13.45 -6.62 41.32
C ALA A 30 -13.42 -5.77 40.05
N ALA A 31 -12.36 -5.92 39.26
CA ALA A 31 -12.23 -5.27 37.95
C ALA A 31 -13.39 -5.75 37.07
N ASN A 32 -14.06 -4.79 36.40
CA ASN A 32 -15.14 -5.10 35.48
C ASN A 32 -14.57 -5.92 34.30
N PRO A 33 -14.92 -7.19 34.12
CA PRO A 33 -14.29 -8.08 33.14
C PRO A 33 -14.52 -7.65 31.67
N ALA A 34 -15.42 -6.70 31.45
CA ALA A 34 -15.66 -6.15 30.09
C ALA A 34 -14.62 -5.10 29.62
N SER A 35 -13.76 -4.61 30.52
CA SER A 35 -12.77 -3.57 30.24
C SER A 35 -11.34 -4.09 30.06
N ASP A 36 -11.07 -5.38 30.31
CA ASP A 36 -9.72 -5.95 30.14
C ASP A 36 -9.44 -6.30 28.67
N ARG A 37 -8.86 -5.35 27.94
CA ARG A 37 -8.46 -5.52 26.53
C ARG A 37 -7.42 -6.62 26.33
N VAL A 38 -6.50 -6.81 27.26
CA VAL A 38 -5.44 -7.82 27.17
C VAL A 38 -6.04 -9.22 27.35
N GLY A 39 -6.93 -9.39 28.31
CA GLY A 39 -7.61 -10.66 28.54
C GLY A 39 -8.58 -11.02 27.41
N LEU A 40 -9.25 -10.04 26.79
CA LEU A 40 -10.06 -10.25 25.59
C LEU A 40 -9.20 -10.66 24.38
N ALA A 41 -8.03 -10.04 24.19
CA ALA A 41 -7.10 -10.42 23.14
C ALA A 41 -6.54 -11.85 23.35
N LEU A 42 -6.24 -12.23 24.59
CA LEU A 42 -5.84 -13.59 24.97
C LEU A 42 -6.97 -14.58 24.65
N PHE A 43 -8.21 -14.25 25.01
CA PHE A 43 -9.38 -15.08 24.71
C PHE A 43 -9.52 -15.30 23.20
N GLU A 44 -9.55 -14.26 22.38
CA GLU A 44 -9.77 -14.37 20.95
C GLU A 44 -8.63 -15.10 20.23
N SER A 45 -7.38 -14.87 20.62
CA SER A 45 -6.21 -15.41 19.92
C SER A 45 -5.80 -16.82 20.38
N LYS A 46 -6.11 -17.20 21.63
CA LYS A 46 -5.62 -18.47 22.23
C LYS A 46 -6.72 -19.36 22.76
N ILE A 47 -7.72 -18.82 23.45
CA ILE A 47 -8.73 -19.63 24.14
C ILE A 47 -9.86 -20.04 23.21
N ARG A 48 -10.46 -19.08 22.48
CA ARG A 48 -11.56 -19.37 21.55
C ARG A 48 -11.20 -20.42 20.49
N PRO A 49 -10.03 -20.38 19.81
CA PRO A 49 -9.67 -21.42 18.84
C PRO A 49 -9.65 -22.84 19.44
N VAL A 50 -9.19 -22.98 20.68
CA VAL A 50 -9.15 -24.27 21.36
C VAL A 50 -10.56 -24.75 21.71
N LEU A 51 -11.44 -23.87 22.23
CA LEU A 51 -12.84 -24.20 22.52
C LEU A 51 -13.57 -24.64 21.24
N VAL A 52 -13.36 -23.94 20.12
CA VAL A 52 -13.95 -24.30 18.82
C VAL A 52 -13.46 -25.67 18.34
N ALA A 53 -12.15 -25.91 18.38
CA ALA A 53 -11.54 -27.12 17.83
C ALA A 53 -11.80 -28.40 18.67
N HIS A 54 -11.97 -28.27 20.00
CA HIS A 54 -11.94 -29.43 20.89
C HIS A 54 -13.11 -29.55 21.83
N CYS A 55 -13.95 -28.50 21.99
CA CYS A 55 -15.02 -28.50 23.00
C CYS A 55 -16.42 -28.36 22.39
N PHE A 56 -16.61 -27.51 21.38
CA PHE A 56 -17.93 -27.13 20.88
C PHE A 56 -18.65 -28.25 20.13
N GLU A 57 -17.96 -29.30 19.67
CA GLU A 57 -18.58 -30.45 19.03
C GLU A 57 -19.56 -31.18 20.00
N CYS A 58 -19.21 -31.21 21.32
CA CYS A 58 -20.01 -31.82 22.34
C CYS A 58 -20.65 -30.85 23.34
N HIS A 59 -20.16 -29.59 23.43
CA HIS A 59 -20.53 -28.62 24.44
C HIS A 59 -21.00 -27.29 23.84
N SER A 60 -21.95 -27.32 22.91
CA SER A 60 -22.52 -26.14 22.26
C SER A 60 -24.04 -26.24 22.10
N ALA A 61 -24.69 -25.11 21.75
CA ALA A 61 -26.10 -25.10 21.38
C ALA A 61 -26.39 -26.03 20.19
N ALA A 62 -25.45 -26.09 19.22
CA ALA A 62 -25.56 -27.01 18.10
C ALA A 62 -25.52 -28.47 18.52
N ALA A 63 -24.66 -28.85 19.46
CA ALA A 63 -24.58 -30.18 20.02
C ALA A 63 -25.89 -30.54 20.78
N ALA A 64 -26.46 -29.58 21.54
CA ALA A 64 -27.73 -29.75 22.21
C ALA A 64 -28.87 -30.07 21.25
N ARG A 65 -28.97 -29.29 20.14
CA ARG A 65 -30.02 -29.53 19.11
C ARG A 65 -29.87 -30.88 18.40
N GLN A 66 -28.66 -31.39 18.29
CA GLN A 66 -28.36 -32.66 17.65
C GLN A 66 -28.40 -33.84 18.61
N GLY A 67 -28.85 -33.66 19.87
CA GLY A 67 -28.85 -34.68 20.90
C GLY A 67 -27.48 -35.19 21.32
N ARG A 68 -26.41 -34.44 21.00
CA ARG A 68 -25.01 -34.80 21.30
C ARG A 68 -24.43 -34.09 22.53
N LEU A 69 -25.25 -33.26 23.22
CA LEU A 69 -24.78 -32.51 24.38
C LEU A 69 -24.33 -33.46 25.49
N LYS A 70 -23.14 -33.25 26.04
CA LYS A 70 -22.59 -34.05 27.12
C LYS A 70 -22.60 -33.26 28.42
N GLY A 71 -22.97 -33.96 29.55
CA GLY A 71 -22.96 -33.37 30.87
C GLY A 71 -23.89 -32.17 31.09
N ASP A 72 -24.89 -32.00 30.21
CA ASP A 72 -25.78 -30.81 30.18
C ASP A 72 -25.00 -29.46 30.18
N LEU A 73 -23.77 -29.49 29.68
CA LEU A 73 -22.84 -28.38 29.71
C LEU A 73 -22.70 -27.74 28.32
N ARG A 74 -22.91 -26.42 28.27
CA ARG A 74 -22.59 -25.58 27.10
C ARG A 74 -21.40 -24.67 27.38
N LEU A 75 -20.47 -24.58 26.45
CA LEU A 75 -19.27 -23.72 26.52
C LEU A 75 -19.28 -22.59 25.50
N ASP A 76 -20.36 -22.40 24.76
CA ASP A 76 -20.50 -21.47 23.66
C ASP A 76 -21.07 -20.09 24.07
N SER A 77 -21.27 -19.83 25.36
CA SER A 77 -21.60 -18.48 25.87
C SER A 77 -21.17 -18.31 27.32
N ARG A 78 -20.91 -17.07 27.74
CA ARG A 78 -20.53 -16.72 29.09
C ARG A 78 -21.61 -17.10 30.09
N ALA A 79 -22.87 -16.84 29.80
CA ALA A 79 -24.01 -17.21 30.65
C ALA A 79 -24.09 -18.74 30.85
N SER A 80 -23.65 -19.53 29.88
CA SER A 80 -23.62 -20.99 30.00
C SER A 80 -22.48 -21.45 30.91
N TRP A 81 -21.33 -20.79 30.91
CA TRP A 81 -20.23 -21.10 31.83
C TRP A 81 -20.60 -20.84 33.29
N GLU A 82 -21.25 -19.70 33.53
CA GLU A 82 -21.70 -19.28 34.86
C GLU A 82 -22.81 -20.22 35.39
N ARG A 83 -23.72 -20.67 34.54
CA ARG A 83 -24.75 -21.66 34.89
C ARG A 83 -24.14 -23.04 35.14
N GLY A 84 -23.11 -23.42 34.36
CA GLY A 84 -22.46 -24.73 34.42
C GLY A 84 -23.28 -25.86 33.77
N GLY A 85 -22.92 -27.10 34.09
CA GLY A 85 -23.55 -28.32 33.64
C GLY A 85 -24.05 -29.15 34.84
N ALA A 86 -24.26 -30.44 34.64
CA ALA A 86 -24.71 -31.39 35.69
C ALA A 86 -23.80 -31.41 36.94
N SER A 87 -22.53 -31.04 36.84
CA SER A 87 -21.55 -30.99 37.93
C SER A 87 -21.36 -29.59 38.56
N GLY A 88 -22.15 -28.60 38.17
CA GLY A 88 -22.10 -27.24 38.69
C GLY A 88 -21.35 -26.24 37.77
N PRO A 89 -21.03 -25.05 38.28
CA PRO A 89 -20.34 -23.99 37.50
C PRO A 89 -18.97 -24.47 36.97
N VAL A 90 -18.74 -24.27 35.69
CA VAL A 90 -17.55 -24.78 35.03
C VAL A 90 -16.34 -23.84 35.20
N LEU A 91 -16.62 -22.57 35.48
CA LEU A 91 -15.59 -21.51 35.52
C LEU A 91 -15.89 -20.56 36.69
N VAL A 92 -14.87 -20.30 37.50
CA VAL A 92 -14.90 -19.33 38.59
C VAL A 92 -13.93 -18.20 38.22
N ALA A 93 -14.47 -17.05 37.82
CA ALA A 93 -13.69 -15.91 37.40
C ALA A 93 -12.64 -15.47 38.44
N GLY A 94 -11.41 -15.31 38.06
CA GLY A 94 -10.28 -14.97 38.90
C GLY A 94 -9.69 -16.12 39.71
N LYS A 95 -10.26 -17.35 39.63
CA LYS A 95 -9.84 -18.50 40.43
C LYS A 95 -9.63 -19.75 39.57
N PRO A 96 -8.52 -19.91 38.90
CA PRO A 96 -8.24 -21.07 38.02
C PRO A 96 -8.37 -22.40 38.80
N GLU A 97 -7.81 -22.49 40.02
CA GLU A 97 -7.78 -23.71 40.82
C GLU A 97 -9.15 -24.14 41.36
N GLN A 98 -10.16 -23.25 41.27
CA GLN A 98 -11.54 -23.57 41.67
C GLN A 98 -12.45 -23.79 40.43
N SER A 99 -11.89 -23.75 39.23
CA SER A 99 -12.64 -23.88 37.99
C SER A 99 -12.60 -25.30 37.47
N LEU A 100 -13.76 -25.98 37.39
CA LEU A 100 -13.87 -27.36 36.90
C LEU A 100 -13.28 -27.59 35.51
N ILE A 101 -13.26 -26.57 34.67
CA ILE A 101 -12.62 -26.65 33.35
C ILE A 101 -11.10 -26.91 33.48
N MET A 102 -10.42 -26.36 34.49
CA MET A 102 -8.98 -26.60 34.70
C MET A 102 -8.70 -28.03 35.15
N GLU A 103 -9.52 -28.57 36.04
CA GLU A 103 -9.46 -29.99 36.48
C GLU A 103 -9.65 -30.93 35.28
N ALA A 104 -10.64 -30.62 34.42
CA ALA A 104 -10.91 -31.41 33.23
C ALA A 104 -9.78 -31.35 32.20
N LEU A 105 -9.20 -30.17 31.96
CA LEU A 105 -8.08 -29.98 31.04
C LEU A 105 -6.78 -30.63 31.53
N ARG A 106 -6.57 -30.68 32.85
CA ARG A 106 -5.44 -31.37 33.47
C ARG A 106 -5.62 -32.89 33.54
N HIS A 107 -6.82 -33.39 33.23
CA HIS A 107 -7.22 -34.82 33.39
C HIS A 107 -7.13 -35.32 34.84
N GLU A 108 -7.44 -34.46 35.81
CA GLU A 108 -7.42 -34.76 37.25
C GLU A 108 -8.79 -35.24 37.76
N GLY A 109 -9.82 -35.15 36.91
CA GLY A 109 -11.18 -35.67 37.12
C GLY A 109 -11.77 -36.16 35.79
N ALA A 110 -12.73 -35.45 35.24
CA ALA A 110 -13.22 -35.71 33.90
C ALA A 110 -12.15 -35.31 32.85
N ALA A 111 -11.66 -36.28 32.09
CA ALA A 111 -10.64 -36.05 31.06
C ALA A 111 -11.27 -35.37 29.84
N MET A 112 -10.87 -34.08 29.56
CA MET A 112 -11.35 -33.31 28.41
C MET A 112 -10.18 -32.56 27.71
N PRO A 113 -10.10 -32.62 26.38
CA PRO A 113 -10.85 -33.50 25.44
C PRO A 113 -10.63 -35.00 25.72
N PRO A 114 -11.61 -35.83 25.40
CA PRO A 114 -11.54 -37.26 25.78
C PRO A 114 -10.54 -38.09 24.98
N ASP A 115 -10.16 -37.62 23.80
CA ASP A 115 -9.25 -38.28 22.86
C ASP A 115 -7.76 -37.97 23.14
N ARG A 116 -7.46 -36.85 23.79
CA ARG A 116 -6.07 -36.44 24.08
C ARG A 116 -6.00 -35.34 25.13
N LYS A 117 -4.92 -35.32 25.90
CA LYS A 117 -4.58 -34.21 26.77
C LYS A 117 -4.00 -33.04 25.95
N LEU A 118 -4.42 -31.83 26.25
CA LEU A 118 -3.85 -30.63 25.61
C LEU A 118 -2.41 -30.35 26.07
N PRO A 119 -1.58 -29.70 25.27
CA PRO A 119 -0.23 -29.29 25.67
C PRO A 119 -0.23 -28.41 26.92
N ALA A 120 0.76 -28.57 27.80
CA ALA A 120 0.85 -27.82 29.05
C ALA A 120 0.78 -26.29 28.84
N ALA A 121 1.41 -25.79 27.81
CA ALA A 121 1.37 -24.37 27.44
C ALA A 121 -0.05 -23.86 27.12
N VAL A 122 -0.92 -24.69 26.56
CA VAL A 122 -2.32 -24.34 26.29
C VAL A 122 -3.12 -24.31 27.58
N ILE A 123 -2.89 -25.29 28.47
CA ILE A 123 -3.56 -25.37 29.79
C ILE A 123 -3.17 -24.13 30.62
N GLU A 124 -1.92 -23.69 30.55
CA GLU A 124 -1.45 -22.49 31.24
C GLU A 124 -2.11 -21.21 30.70
N GLN A 125 -2.35 -21.12 29.40
CA GLN A 125 -3.10 -20.00 28.78
C GLN A 125 -4.55 -19.93 29.31
N PHE A 126 -5.20 -21.07 29.56
CA PHE A 126 -6.51 -21.12 30.22
C PHE A 126 -6.41 -20.63 31.65
N SER A 127 -5.38 -21.04 32.40
CA SER A 127 -5.14 -20.60 33.78
C SER A 127 -4.95 -19.09 33.84
N GLU A 128 -4.09 -18.52 33.00
CA GLU A 128 -3.86 -17.07 32.90
C GLU A 128 -5.15 -16.31 32.55
N TRP A 129 -5.92 -16.79 31.58
CA TRP A 129 -7.16 -16.15 31.16
C TRP A 129 -8.20 -16.15 32.28
N ILE A 130 -8.35 -17.27 33.01
CA ILE A 130 -9.28 -17.38 34.15
C ILE A 130 -8.82 -16.49 35.32
N ALA A 131 -7.52 -16.42 35.61
CA ALA A 131 -6.96 -15.56 36.63
C ALA A 131 -7.26 -14.07 36.38
N ARG A 132 -7.36 -13.67 35.11
CA ARG A 132 -7.79 -12.32 34.68
C ARG A 132 -9.31 -12.07 34.75
N GLY A 133 -10.07 -12.98 35.33
CA GLY A 133 -11.54 -12.88 35.41
C GLY A 133 -12.29 -13.43 34.21
N ALA A 134 -11.62 -14.21 33.35
CA ALA A 134 -12.19 -14.83 32.15
C ALA A 134 -12.95 -13.85 31.22
N PRO A 135 -12.33 -12.73 30.83
CA PRO A 135 -12.97 -11.77 29.95
C PRO A 135 -13.28 -12.40 28.59
N SER A 136 -14.51 -12.26 28.13
CA SER A 136 -14.99 -12.82 26.86
C SER A 136 -16.20 -12.05 26.35
N PRO A 137 -16.48 -12.09 25.02
CA PRO A 137 -17.74 -11.60 24.49
C PRO A 137 -18.94 -12.37 25.11
N ALA A 138 -20.08 -11.71 25.21
CA ALA A 138 -21.29 -12.30 25.79
C ALA A 138 -21.78 -13.55 25.03
N VAL A 139 -21.55 -13.59 23.71
CA VAL A 139 -21.87 -14.72 22.81
C VAL A 139 -20.60 -15.14 22.06
N LEU A 140 -20.25 -16.44 22.14
CA LEU A 140 -19.02 -16.99 21.55
C LEU A 140 -19.22 -17.58 20.15
N LEU A 141 -20.38 -18.16 19.90
CA LEU A 141 -20.82 -18.63 18.60
C LEU A 141 -22.20 -18.07 18.29
N PRO A 142 -22.46 -17.57 17.09
CA PRO A 142 -23.82 -17.31 16.63
C PRO A 142 -24.58 -18.62 16.55
N ASP A 143 -25.77 -18.67 17.10
CA ASP A 143 -26.68 -19.84 16.99
C ASP A 143 -27.00 -20.08 15.51
N ALA A 144 -26.58 -21.21 14.95
CA ALA A 144 -26.87 -21.60 13.57
C ALA A 144 -28.37 -21.86 13.30
N ALA A 145 -29.22 -21.79 14.32
CA ALA A 145 -30.67 -21.98 14.20
C ALA A 145 -31.45 -20.73 13.80
N ASP A 146 -30.85 -19.55 13.92
CA ASP A 146 -31.55 -18.30 13.56
C ASP A 146 -31.62 -18.05 12.04
N ASN A 147 -30.92 -18.85 11.21
CA ASN A 147 -30.90 -18.67 9.77
C ASN A 147 -31.90 -19.55 8.98
N THR A 148 -32.64 -20.47 9.65
CA THR A 148 -33.65 -21.32 8.99
C THR A 148 -35.08 -20.86 9.19
N ALA A 149 -35.32 -19.92 10.13
CA ALA A 149 -36.66 -19.40 10.40
C ALA A 149 -37.01 -18.15 9.59
N ASP A 150 -36.02 -17.49 8.94
CA ASP A 150 -36.20 -16.20 8.26
C ASP A 150 -36.85 -16.30 6.87
N ASN A 151 -37.20 -17.50 6.39
CA ASN A 151 -37.95 -17.64 5.14
C ASN A 151 -39.48 -17.68 5.30
N ALA A 152 -40.03 -17.58 6.52
CA ALA A 152 -41.49 -17.69 6.74
C ALA A 152 -42.10 -16.78 7.84
N ALA A 153 -41.33 -16.00 8.57
CA ALA A 153 -41.85 -15.12 9.61
C ALA A 153 -40.99 -13.85 9.73
N GLY A 154 -41.61 -12.70 9.89
CA GLY A 154 -41.01 -11.35 9.85
C GLY A 154 -39.70 -11.09 10.62
N PRO A 155 -39.13 -9.89 10.55
CA PRO A 155 -37.72 -9.63 10.79
C PRO A 155 -37.30 -9.96 12.23
N GLY A 156 -36.48 -11.05 12.37
CA GLY A 156 -35.71 -11.31 13.58
C GLY A 156 -34.68 -10.20 13.87
N PRO A 157 -34.08 -10.13 15.07
CA PRO A 157 -33.17 -9.05 15.42
C PRO A 157 -31.97 -9.03 14.48
N ARG A 158 -31.94 -8.04 13.58
CA ARG A 158 -30.85 -7.82 12.62
C ARG A 158 -29.57 -7.56 13.38
N ARG A 159 -28.49 -8.28 13.05
CA ARG A 159 -27.14 -8.13 13.64
C ARG A 159 -26.42 -6.98 12.99
N GLY A 160 -26.78 -5.93 12.74
CA GLY A 160 -26.11 -4.79 12.13
C GLY A 160 -26.99 -3.55 12.25
N MET A 161 -26.45 -2.43 11.82
CA MET A 161 -27.23 -1.21 11.73
C MET A 161 -28.37 -1.42 10.74
N SER A 162 -29.62 -1.15 11.15
CA SER A 162 -30.74 -1.17 10.23
C SER A 162 -30.63 0.01 9.24
N VAL A 163 -31.27 -0.07 8.08
CA VAL A 163 -31.27 1.03 7.09
C VAL A 163 -31.80 2.34 7.73
N ASP A 164 -32.77 2.26 8.62
CA ASP A 164 -33.33 3.43 9.31
C ASP A 164 -32.39 4.02 10.38
N GLN A 165 -31.62 3.19 11.05
CA GLN A 165 -30.53 3.63 11.93
C GLN A 165 -29.39 4.26 11.12
N ALA A 166 -29.03 3.64 9.99
CA ALA A 166 -28.00 4.12 9.09
C ALA A 166 -28.31 5.51 8.53
N ARG A 167 -29.56 5.77 8.17
CA ARG A 167 -29.98 7.09 7.72
C ARG A 167 -29.72 8.21 8.74
N ARG A 168 -29.56 7.88 10.02
CA ARG A 168 -29.19 8.82 11.08
C ARG A 168 -27.71 8.82 11.41
N PHE A 169 -26.96 7.84 10.86
CA PHE A 169 -25.54 7.75 11.09
C PHE A 169 -24.80 8.84 10.31
N TRP A 170 -23.82 9.47 10.92
CA TRP A 170 -23.18 10.69 10.43
C TRP A 170 -22.71 10.62 8.98
N SER A 171 -22.10 9.48 8.57
CA SER A 171 -21.50 9.34 7.24
C SER A 171 -22.52 9.19 6.11
N PHE A 172 -23.73 8.69 6.43
CA PHE A 172 -24.81 8.51 5.45
C PHE A 172 -25.75 9.72 5.35
N GLN A 173 -25.56 10.75 6.16
CA GLN A 173 -26.35 11.98 6.08
C GLN A 173 -25.85 12.89 4.95
N ALA A 174 -26.77 13.60 4.31
CA ALA A 174 -26.45 14.56 3.26
C ALA A 174 -25.35 15.54 3.69
N VAL A 175 -24.45 15.87 2.75
CA VAL A 175 -23.41 16.88 2.96
C VAL A 175 -24.08 18.25 3.05
N ARG A 176 -23.81 18.98 4.12
CA ARG A 176 -24.35 20.34 4.36
C ARG A 176 -23.21 21.29 4.65
N ALA A 177 -23.35 22.52 4.19
CA ALA A 177 -22.49 23.60 4.67
C ALA A 177 -22.71 23.78 6.18
N ALA A 178 -21.63 23.92 6.92
CA ALA A 178 -21.65 24.20 8.34
C ALA A 178 -21.17 25.64 8.56
N VAL A 179 -21.87 26.38 9.41
CA VAL A 179 -21.45 27.72 9.82
C VAL A 179 -20.45 27.52 10.97
N PRO A 180 -19.20 28.00 10.86
CA PRO A 180 -18.24 27.89 11.93
C PRO A 180 -18.75 28.59 13.19
N SER A 181 -18.49 27.99 14.36
CA SER A 181 -18.76 28.62 15.65
C SER A 181 -18.01 29.95 15.81
N GLU A 182 -18.54 30.85 16.62
CA GLU A 182 -17.80 32.07 16.99
C GLU A 182 -16.53 31.68 17.78
N VAL A 183 -15.45 32.38 17.49
CA VAL A 183 -14.15 32.20 18.13
C VAL A 183 -13.76 33.42 18.94
N ARG A 184 -13.00 33.24 20.02
CA ARG A 184 -12.51 34.32 20.87
C ARG A 184 -11.45 35.16 20.18
N ASP A 185 -10.46 34.47 19.58
CA ASP A 185 -9.43 35.14 18.77
C ASP A 185 -9.91 35.27 17.32
N ARG A 186 -10.47 36.44 16.99
CA ARG A 186 -10.98 36.75 15.65
C ARG A 186 -9.87 37.12 14.65
N ALA A 187 -8.65 37.35 15.12
CA ALA A 187 -7.53 37.78 14.29
C ALA A 187 -6.74 36.60 13.69
N TRP A 188 -6.74 35.44 14.37
CA TRP A 188 -5.96 34.27 13.94
C TRP A 188 -6.53 33.60 12.67
N PRO A 189 -7.84 33.35 12.50
CA PRO A 189 -8.35 32.59 11.37
C PRO A 189 -8.35 33.40 10.08
N LEU A 190 -7.86 32.80 8.97
CA LEU A 190 -7.91 33.38 7.63
C LEU A 190 -9.20 33.02 6.89
N GLY A 191 -9.85 31.92 7.24
CA GLY A 191 -11.04 31.43 6.57
C GLY A 191 -11.95 30.58 7.46
N SER A 192 -12.94 29.95 6.82
CA SER A 192 -13.92 29.05 7.47
C SER A 192 -13.20 27.86 8.13
N LEU A 193 -12.25 27.22 7.43
CA LEU A 193 -11.45 26.12 7.92
C LEU A 193 -10.81 26.46 9.27
N ASP A 194 -10.08 27.57 9.32
CA ASP A 194 -9.36 27.99 10.54
C ASP A 194 -10.31 28.27 11.70
N ARG A 195 -11.51 28.82 11.43
CA ARG A 195 -12.51 29.06 12.47
C ARG A 195 -13.03 27.74 13.07
N HIS A 196 -13.31 26.73 12.26
CA HIS A 196 -13.71 25.42 12.78
C HIS A 196 -12.62 24.80 13.66
N VAL A 197 -11.34 24.87 13.22
CA VAL A 197 -10.20 24.33 13.95
C VAL A 197 -9.97 25.12 15.25
N LEU A 198 -9.99 26.45 15.18
CA LEU A 198 -9.77 27.31 16.36
C LEU A 198 -10.89 27.14 17.39
N ALA A 199 -12.16 27.04 16.97
CA ALA A 199 -13.26 26.80 17.88
C ALA A 199 -13.06 25.50 18.69
N ALA A 200 -12.65 24.43 18.03
CA ALA A 200 -12.36 23.17 18.70
C ALA A 200 -11.14 23.25 19.64
N MET A 201 -10.10 24.01 19.26
CA MET A 201 -8.95 24.28 20.15
C MET A 201 -9.38 25.06 21.39
N GLU A 202 -10.15 26.11 21.21
CA GLU A 202 -10.64 26.98 22.30
C GLU A 202 -11.57 26.23 23.27
N GLU A 203 -12.42 25.32 22.76
CA GLU A 203 -13.24 24.43 23.57
C GLU A 203 -12.36 23.45 24.39
N ALA A 204 -11.28 22.95 23.80
CA ALA A 204 -10.32 22.09 24.47
C ALA A 204 -9.33 22.85 25.39
N GLY A 205 -9.42 24.17 25.48
CA GLY A 205 -8.51 25.02 26.28
C GLY A 205 -7.09 25.11 25.69
N LEU A 206 -6.95 24.88 24.38
CA LEU A 206 -5.68 24.94 23.67
C LEU A 206 -5.50 26.25 22.92
N THR A 207 -4.24 26.59 22.64
CA THR A 207 -3.87 27.73 21.80
C THR A 207 -3.07 27.24 20.58
N PRO A 208 -3.24 27.88 19.41
CA PRO A 208 -2.46 27.54 18.24
C PRO A 208 -0.94 27.72 18.44
N ALA A 209 -0.14 26.86 17.82
CA ALA A 209 1.29 27.09 17.71
C ALA A 209 1.59 28.36 16.88
N PRO A 210 2.75 29.01 17.10
CA PRO A 210 3.17 30.13 16.26
C PRO A 210 3.34 29.66 14.80
N SER A 211 3.41 30.64 13.88
CA SER A 211 3.69 30.32 12.47
C SER A 211 5.05 29.67 12.31
N ALA A 212 5.15 28.70 11.40
CA ALA A 212 6.41 28.08 11.03
C ALA A 212 7.35 29.10 10.36
N GLU A 213 8.65 28.90 10.55
CA GLU A 213 9.65 29.69 9.83
C GLU A 213 9.49 29.55 8.30
N PRO A 214 9.69 30.60 7.53
CA PRO A 214 9.49 30.55 6.07
C PRO A 214 10.29 29.42 5.38
N ARG A 215 11.51 29.10 5.79
CA ARG A 215 12.29 27.97 5.25
C ARG A 215 11.63 26.63 5.46
N VAL A 216 11.07 26.43 6.66
CA VAL A 216 10.31 25.22 7.01
C VAL A 216 9.07 25.09 6.12
N LEU A 217 8.38 26.21 5.91
CA LEU A 217 7.17 26.27 5.09
C LEU A 217 7.50 25.99 3.61
N ALA A 218 8.58 26.58 3.06
CA ALA A 218 9.04 26.28 1.69
C ALA A 218 9.32 24.79 1.50
N ARG A 219 10.07 24.18 2.43
CA ARG A 219 10.37 22.73 2.39
C ARG A 219 9.09 21.89 2.47
N ARG A 220 8.16 22.23 3.36
CA ARG A 220 6.88 21.55 3.55
C ARG A 220 6.04 21.59 2.26
N LEU A 221 5.85 22.77 1.67
CA LEU A 221 5.09 22.96 0.43
C LEU A 221 5.66 22.14 -0.74
N HIS A 222 6.98 22.11 -0.90
CA HIS A 222 7.62 21.34 -1.98
C HIS A 222 7.41 19.83 -1.80
N PHE A 223 7.58 19.29 -0.59
CA PHE A 223 7.34 17.88 -0.35
C PHE A 223 5.88 17.48 -0.49
N ASP A 224 4.97 18.34 -0.03
CA ASP A 224 3.52 18.05 -0.09
C ASP A 224 3.00 18.08 -1.52
N LEU A 225 3.47 19.02 -2.32
CA LEU A 225 2.98 19.20 -3.69
C LEU A 225 3.79 18.45 -4.74
N LEU A 226 5.10 18.32 -4.59
CA LEU A 226 5.99 17.74 -5.60
C LEU A 226 6.67 16.44 -5.14
N GLY A 227 6.75 16.18 -3.82
CA GLY A 227 7.49 15.04 -3.26
C GLY A 227 9.01 15.15 -3.41
N LEU A 228 9.55 16.36 -3.64
CA LEU A 228 10.95 16.70 -3.77
C LEU A 228 11.27 17.90 -2.89
N PRO A 229 12.53 18.08 -2.44
CA PRO A 229 12.93 19.29 -1.73
C PRO A 229 13.01 20.49 -2.67
N PRO A 230 12.89 21.72 -2.17
CA PRO A 230 13.22 22.92 -2.92
C PRO A 230 14.73 22.98 -3.22
N SER A 231 15.12 23.62 -4.31
CA SER A 231 16.53 24.01 -4.50
C SER A 231 16.91 25.16 -3.55
N PRO A 232 18.21 25.38 -3.27
CA PRO A 232 18.66 26.51 -2.49
C PRO A 232 18.20 27.87 -3.05
N GLU A 233 18.15 28.00 -4.39
CA GLU A 233 17.72 29.20 -5.09
C GLU A 233 16.21 29.46 -4.88
N GLU A 234 15.39 28.41 -4.96
CA GLU A 234 13.95 28.49 -4.70
C GLU A 234 13.65 28.88 -3.25
N VAL A 235 14.48 28.39 -2.30
CA VAL A 235 14.39 28.82 -0.87
C VAL A 235 14.72 30.29 -0.74
N ASP A 236 15.84 30.77 -1.34
CA ASP A 236 16.29 32.17 -1.24
C ASP A 236 15.30 33.11 -1.90
N GLU A 237 14.77 32.76 -3.08
CA GLU A 237 13.70 33.52 -3.76
C GLU A 237 12.47 33.68 -2.85
N PHE A 238 12.03 32.58 -2.23
CA PHE A 238 10.89 32.62 -1.33
C PHE A 238 11.15 33.46 -0.07
N LEU A 239 12.33 33.33 0.52
CA LEU A 239 12.71 34.15 1.68
C LEU A 239 12.78 35.65 1.33
N GLY A 240 13.36 35.99 0.16
CA GLY A 240 13.38 37.34 -0.35
C GLY A 240 11.97 37.89 -0.57
N ALA A 241 11.07 37.07 -1.12
CA ALA A 241 9.66 37.46 -1.28
C ALA A 241 8.91 37.65 0.05
N CYS A 242 9.28 36.89 1.08
CA CYS A 242 8.69 37.07 2.44
C CYS A 242 9.20 38.31 3.17
N ALA A 243 10.41 38.76 2.83
CA ALA A 243 11.08 39.88 3.49
C ALA A 243 10.92 41.26 2.77
N ALA A 244 10.33 41.27 1.57
CA ALA A 244 10.46 42.35 0.61
C ALA A 244 9.77 43.67 0.96
N ASP A 245 8.91 43.75 2.02
CA ASP A 245 8.17 44.97 2.36
C ASP A 245 7.96 45.18 3.86
N ASP A 246 7.80 46.44 4.29
CA ASP A 246 7.38 46.85 5.64
C ASP A 246 5.98 46.34 6.08
N PHE A 247 5.27 45.62 5.22
CA PHE A 247 3.91 45.10 5.46
C PHE A 247 3.84 43.71 6.17
N GLY A 248 4.94 43.13 6.54
CA GLY A 248 5.03 41.99 7.46
C GLY A 248 4.22 40.75 7.05
N ALA A 249 3.16 40.42 7.81
CA ALA A 249 2.37 39.21 7.62
C ALA A 249 1.60 39.14 6.29
N ALA A 250 1.19 40.27 5.72
CA ALA A 250 0.45 40.31 4.46
C ALA A 250 1.34 39.92 3.27
N THR A 251 2.58 40.40 3.23
CA THR A 251 3.57 40.09 2.18
C THR A 251 3.96 38.62 2.22
N ALA A 252 4.18 38.07 3.41
CA ALA A 252 4.43 36.63 3.59
C ALA A 252 3.25 35.76 3.10
N ALA A 253 2.01 36.21 3.29
CA ALA A 253 0.82 35.50 2.80
C ALA A 253 0.78 35.45 1.28
N VAL A 254 1.09 36.57 0.59
CA VAL A 254 1.17 36.63 -0.87
C VAL A 254 2.32 35.77 -1.41
N ALA A 255 3.48 35.75 -0.74
CA ALA A 255 4.60 34.91 -1.13
C ALA A 255 4.22 33.41 -1.05
N VAL A 256 3.54 33.00 0.01
CA VAL A 256 3.03 31.61 0.16
C VAL A 256 2.03 31.28 -0.96
N GLU A 257 1.06 32.17 -1.24
CA GLU A 257 0.09 31.96 -2.31
C GLU A 257 0.77 31.79 -3.67
N ARG A 258 1.71 32.65 -4.04
CA ARG A 258 2.48 32.54 -5.29
C ARG A 258 3.25 31.24 -5.39
N MET A 259 3.88 30.80 -4.29
CA MET A 259 4.57 29.52 -4.26
C MET A 259 3.59 28.36 -4.46
N VAL A 260 2.47 28.34 -3.77
CA VAL A 260 1.43 27.31 -3.90
C VAL A 260 0.93 27.21 -5.35
N GLU A 261 0.61 28.35 -5.99
CA GLU A 261 0.15 28.38 -7.37
C GLU A 261 1.22 27.83 -8.34
N ARG A 262 2.48 28.24 -8.18
CA ARG A 262 3.59 27.74 -8.98
C ARG A 262 3.75 26.23 -8.86
N LEU A 263 3.70 25.69 -7.63
CA LEU A 263 3.87 24.26 -7.37
C LEU A 263 2.66 23.44 -7.86
N LEU A 264 1.42 23.96 -7.74
CA LEU A 264 0.21 23.32 -8.29
C LEU A 264 0.21 23.29 -9.82
N ALA A 265 0.86 24.27 -10.48
CA ALA A 265 1.00 24.29 -11.93
C ALA A 265 2.12 23.36 -12.45
N SER A 266 2.99 22.86 -11.57
CA SER A 266 4.08 21.98 -11.94
C SER A 266 3.57 20.62 -12.44
N PRO A 267 4.12 20.04 -13.53
CA PRO A 267 3.77 18.68 -13.96
C PRO A 267 4.13 17.62 -12.92
N ARG A 268 5.03 17.91 -11.97
CA ARG A 268 5.42 17.04 -10.87
C ARG A 268 4.33 16.91 -9.80
N PHE A 269 3.36 17.81 -9.78
CA PHE A 269 2.19 17.71 -8.93
C PHE A 269 1.43 16.39 -9.19
N GLY A 270 1.13 16.11 -10.46
CA GLY A 270 0.44 14.85 -10.81
C GLY A 270 1.26 13.61 -10.50
N GLU A 271 2.61 13.66 -10.58
CA GLU A 271 3.47 12.56 -10.18
C GLU A 271 3.36 12.27 -8.67
N ARG A 272 3.37 13.33 -7.84
CA ARG A 272 3.22 13.20 -6.38
C ARG A 272 1.83 12.73 -5.99
N TRP A 273 0.81 13.44 -6.43
CA TRP A 273 -0.57 13.16 -6.04
C TRP A 273 -1.14 11.93 -6.74
N GLY A 274 -0.63 11.60 -7.93
CA GLY A 274 -0.89 10.34 -8.62
C GLY A 274 -0.49 9.13 -7.79
N ARG A 275 0.66 9.18 -7.09
CA ARG A 275 1.07 8.09 -6.22
C ARG A 275 0.05 7.82 -5.11
N HIS A 276 -0.50 8.88 -4.51
CA HIS A 276 -1.52 8.73 -3.48
C HIS A 276 -2.79 8.02 -3.98
N TRP A 277 -3.21 8.33 -5.20
CA TRP A 277 -4.32 7.60 -5.83
C TRP A 277 -3.94 6.17 -6.21
N LEU A 278 -2.75 5.95 -6.73
CA LEU A 278 -2.28 4.62 -7.15
C LEU A 278 -2.17 3.64 -5.97
N ASP A 279 -1.89 4.12 -4.75
CA ASP A 279 -1.94 3.32 -3.53
C ASP A 279 -3.37 2.83 -3.23
N VAL A 280 -4.34 3.70 -3.39
CA VAL A 280 -5.76 3.39 -3.19
C VAL A 280 -6.27 2.47 -4.31
N ALA A 281 -5.81 2.68 -5.54
CA ALA A 281 -6.12 1.86 -6.71
C ALA A 281 -5.38 0.50 -6.73
N ARG A 282 -4.56 0.16 -5.71
CA ARG A 282 -3.70 -1.03 -5.65
C ARG A 282 -2.93 -1.27 -6.95
N TYR A 283 -2.38 -0.18 -7.50
CA TYR A 283 -1.65 -0.23 -8.76
C TYR A 283 -0.45 -1.17 -8.71
N ALA A 284 -0.33 -2.00 -9.72
CA ALA A 284 0.87 -2.78 -9.98
C ALA A 284 1.00 -3.10 -11.48
N ASP A 285 2.24 -3.32 -11.91
CA ASP A 285 2.60 -3.76 -13.25
C ASP A 285 2.65 -5.30 -13.35
N SER A 286 2.10 -6.01 -12.35
CA SER A 286 2.01 -7.48 -12.34
C SER A 286 0.75 -7.97 -11.62
N ASN A 287 0.40 -9.24 -11.90
CA ASN A 287 -0.79 -9.88 -11.33
C ASN A 287 -0.65 -10.24 -9.84
N GLY A 288 0.53 -10.67 -9.39
CA GLY A 288 0.66 -11.34 -8.09
C GLY A 288 -0.04 -12.71 -8.06
N ARG A 289 -0.65 -13.05 -6.93
CA ARG A 289 -1.42 -14.28 -6.72
C ARG A 289 -0.61 -15.55 -7.08
N ASP A 290 -1.29 -16.59 -7.59
CA ASP A 290 -0.75 -17.88 -8.00
C ASP A 290 0.25 -17.81 -9.17
N ARG A 291 0.09 -16.81 -10.04
CA ARG A 291 0.97 -16.51 -11.17
C ARG A 291 1.27 -15.02 -11.22
N ASN A 292 2.49 -14.66 -10.98
CA ASN A 292 2.92 -13.26 -11.04
C ASN A 292 3.31 -12.84 -12.46
N VAL A 293 2.34 -12.79 -13.36
CA VAL A 293 2.53 -12.35 -14.74
C VAL A 293 2.48 -10.84 -14.86
N TYR A 294 3.18 -10.26 -15.84
CA TYR A 294 3.22 -8.82 -16.03
C TYR A 294 1.98 -8.28 -16.71
N PHE A 295 1.58 -7.09 -16.26
CA PHE A 295 0.59 -6.24 -16.90
C PHE A 295 1.32 -5.18 -17.73
N TYR A 296 1.78 -5.55 -18.92
CA TYR A 296 2.62 -4.70 -19.79
C TYR A 296 2.05 -3.32 -20.08
N HIS A 297 0.74 -3.17 -20.00
CA HIS A 297 0.03 -1.93 -20.33
C HIS A 297 -0.55 -1.22 -19.10
N ALA A 298 -0.22 -1.67 -17.88
CA ALA A 298 -0.69 -1.03 -16.64
C ALA A 298 -0.17 0.40 -16.51
N HIS A 299 1.06 0.68 -16.99
CA HIS A 299 1.67 2.01 -16.98
C HIS A 299 0.77 3.09 -17.61
N ARG A 300 -0.06 2.75 -18.60
CA ARG A 300 -0.98 3.72 -19.20
C ARG A 300 -2.03 4.24 -18.22
N TYR A 301 -2.50 3.37 -17.32
CA TYR A 301 -3.39 3.80 -16.25
C TYR A 301 -2.68 4.74 -15.27
N ARG A 302 -1.42 4.45 -14.89
CA ARG A 302 -0.60 5.36 -14.08
C ARG A 302 -0.47 6.73 -14.76
N ASP A 303 -0.12 6.72 -16.03
CA ASP A 303 0.09 7.95 -16.80
C ASP A 303 -1.22 8.74 -16.98
N TYR A 304 -2.36 8.04 -17.16
CA TYR A 304 -3.69 8.65 -17.11
C TYR A 304 -3.94 9.35 -15.77
N VAL A 305 -3.65 8.70 -14.65
CA VAL A 305 -3.86 9.28 -13.31
C VAL A 305 -3.01 10.55 -13.12
N ILE A 306 -1.75 10.50 -13.52
CA ILE A 306 -0.82 11.66 -13.47
C ILE A 306 -1.37 12.82 -14.30
N ALA A 307 -1.76 12.54 -15.54
CA ALA A 307 -2.30 13.54 -16.47
C ALA A 307 -3.63 14.14 -15.98
N ALA A 308 -4.54 13.32 -15.45
CA ALA A 308 -5.83 13.75 -14.94
C ALA A 308 -5.69 14.70 -13.74
N LEU A 309 -4.76 14.41 -12.83
CA LEU A 309 -4.47 15.28 -11.68
C LEU A 309 -3.75 16.57 -12.09
N ASN A 310 -2.83 16.51 -13.04
CA ASN A 310 -2.18 17.72 -13.59
C ASN A 310 -3.19 18.65 -14.29
N ALA A 311 -4.15 18.08 -15.03
CA ALA A 311 -5.23 18.81 -15.68
C ALA A 311 -6.35 19.23 -14.70
N ASP A 312 -6.26 18.86 -13.42
CA ASP A 312 -7.29 19.07 -12.42
C ASP A 312 -8.68 18.57 -12.89
N VAL A 313 -8.73 17.38 -13.50
CA VAL A 313 -10.00 16.76 -13.89
C VAL A 313 -10.89 16.67 -12.67
N ALA A 314 -12.10 17.23 -12.77
CA ALA A 314 -13.08 17.24 -11.68
C ALA A 314 -13.24 15.82 -11.09
N TYR A 315 -13.19 15.69 -9.77
CA TYR A 315 -13.13 14.37 -9.12
C TYR A 315 -14.37 13.50 -9.41
N ASP A 316 -15.54 14.09 -9.54
CA ASP A 316 -16.76 13.40 -9.97
C ASP A 316 -16.61 12.80 -11.38
N ARG A 317 -16.01 13.55 -12.31
CA ARG A 317 -15.68 13.06 -13.64
C ARG A 317 -14.60 11.99 -13.59
N PHE A 318 -13.55 12.18 -12.79
CA PHE A 318 -12.49 11.22 -12.59
C PHE A 318 -13.05 9.88 -12.09
N VAL A 319 -14.00 9.88 -11.14
CA VAL A 319 -14.69 8.68 -10.65
C VAL A 319 -15.52 8.04 -11.77
N ARG A 320 -16.28 8.82 -12.55
CA ARG A 320 -17.06 8.29 -13.67
C ARG A 320 -16.20 7.61 -14.72
N GLU A 321 -15.06 8.22 -15.07
CA GLU A 321 -14.11 7.63 -16.01
C GLU A 321 -13.51 6.31 -15.48
N GLN A 322 -13.23 6.18 -14.18
CA GLN A 322 -12.71 4.96 -13.55
C GLN A 322 -13.69 3.77 -13.64
N ILE A 323 -14.98 4.05 -13.52
CA ILE A 323 -16.03 3.00 -13.44
C ILE A 323 -16.64 2.68 -14.80
N ALA A 324 -16.87 3.68 -15.63
CA ALA A 324 -17.66 3.54 -16.86
C ALA A 324 -17.10 4.36 -18.03
N GLY A 325 -15.78 4.65 -18.04
CA GLY A 325 -15.18 5.51 -19.05
C GLY A 325 -15.42 5.06 -20.50
N ASP A 326 -15.43 3.74 -20.74
CA ASP A 326 -15.76 3.17 -22.05
C ASP A 326 -17.20 3.41 -22.54
N LEU A 327 -18.09 3.82 -21.64
CA LEU A 327 -19.52 4.07 -21.88
C LEU A 327 -19.86 5.57 -21.91
N LEU A 328 -18.89 6.44 -21.63
CA LEU A 328 -19.10 7.89 -21.62
C LEU A 328 -18.98 8.49 -23.03
N PRO A 329 -19.74 9.56 -23.31
CA PRO A 329 -19.54 10.31 -24.55
C PRO A 329 -18.15 10.97 -24.54
N ALA A 330 -17.50 11.01 -25.70
CA ALA A 330 -16.21 11.65 -25.89
C ALA A 330 -16.29 12.68 -27.05
N ALA A 331 -15.64 13.83 -26.86
CA ALA A 331 -15.58 14.87 -27.87
C ALA A 331 -14.50 14.60 -28.95
N SER A 332 -13.54 13.73 -28.64
CA SER A 332 -12.45 13.33 -29.55
C SER A 332 -12.03 11.87 -29.33
N ALA A 333 -11.25 11.34 -30.26
CA ALA A 333 -10.69 9.99 -30.16
C ALA A 333 -9.72 9.88 -28.95
N GLU A 334 -8.93 10.92 -28.70
CA GLU A 334 -7.99 10.99 -27.58
C GLU A 334 -8.75 11.00 -26.23
N GLU A 335 -9.90 11.69 -26.19
CA GLU A 335 -10.74 11.66 -24.99
C GLU A 335 -11.36 10.27 -24.78
N ALA A 336 -11.86 9.64 -25.83
CA ALA A 336 -12.38 8.27 -25.76
C ALA A 336 -11.31 7.28 -25.27
N ASP A 337 -10.09 7.42 -25.78
CA ASP A 337 -8.96 6.58 -25.35
C ASP A 337 -8.58 6.82 -23.89
N ARG A 338 -8.53 8.07 -23.45
CA ARG A 338 -8.30 8.43 -22.06
C ARG A 338 -9.37 7.80 -21.14
N GLN A 339 -10.63 7.90 -21.51
CA GLN A 339 -11.77 7.33 -20.78
C GLN A 339 -11.70 5.79 -20.71
N ARG A 340 -11.32 5.13 -21.81
CA ARG A 340 -11.11 3.66 -21.82
C ARG A 340 -9.97 3.25 -20.89
N ILE A 341 -8.83 3.97 -20.95
CA ILE A 341 -7.66 3.71 -20.10
C ILE A 341 -8.02 3.87 -18.60
N ALA A 342 -8.87 4.84 -18.27
CA ALA A 342 -9.33 5.07 -16.90
C ALA A 342 -10.01 3.82 -16.30
N THR A 343 -10.75 3.04 -17.08
CA THR A 343 -11.39 1.80 -16.63
C THR A 343 -10.38 0.70 -16.25
N GLY A 344 -9.09 0.91 -16.48
CA GLY A 344 -7.98 0.11 -15.95
C GLY A 344 -8.05 -0.08 -14.44
N PHE A 345 -8.63 0.88 -13.70
CA PHE A 345 -8.95 0.76 -12.27
C PHE A 345 -9.61 -0.57 -11.92
N LEU A 346 -10.55 -1.04 -12.74
CA LEU A 346 -11.29 -2.28 -12.56
C LEU A 346 -10.50 -3.53 -13.00
N ALA A 347 -9.41 -3.36 -13.75
CA ALA A 347 -8.63 -4.46 -14.31
C ALA A 347 -7.35 -4.81 -13.56
N LEU A 348 -6.80 -3.88 -12.76
CA LEU A 348 -5.48 -3.96 -12.15
C LEU A 348 -5.35 -4.98 -10.99
N GLY A 349 -6.45 -5.41 -10.37
CA GLY A 349 -6.41 -6.32 -9.22
C GLY A 349 -5.77 -7.67 -9.51
N GLY A 350 -5.26 -8.31 -8.48
CA GLY A 350 -4.68 -9.65 -8.57
C GLY A 350 -5.73 -10.73 -8.88
N LYS A 351 -5.39 -11.69 -9.74
CA LYS A 351 -6.29 -12.75 -10.23
C LYS A 351 -5.66 -14.12 -10.05
N ALA A 352 -6.44 -15.09 -9.56
CA ALA A 352 -6.01 -16.48 -9.40
C ALA A 352 -6.17 -17.25 -10.73
N PHE A 353 -5.22 -17.09 -11.65
CA PHE A 353 -5.29 -17.66 -12.99
C PHE A 353 -5.29 -19.21 -13.02
N GLU A 354 -4.85 -19.87 -11.94
CA GLU A 354 -4.88 -21.34 -11.82
C GLU A 354 -6.22 -21.85 -11.26
N GLU A 355 -7.15 -20.99 -10.86
CA GLU A 355 -8.45 -21.42 -10.36
C GLU A 355 -9.18 -22.26 -11.43
N ALA A 356 -9.48 -23.51 -11.09
CA ALA A 356 -10.08 -24.47 -12.02
C ALA A 356 -11.58 -24.24 -12.23
N LYS A 357 -12.24 -23.55 -11.28
CA LYS A 357 -13.69 -23.30 -11.33
C LYS A 357 -13.95 -21.91 -11.91
N PRO A 358 -14.45 -21.80 -13.15
CA PRO A 358 -14.66 -20.50 -13.82
C PRO A 358 -15.53 -19.53 -13.04
N GLU A 359 -16.56 -20.03 -12.39
CA GLU A 359 -17.48 -19.21 -11.63
C GLU A 359 -16.85 -18.67 -10.35
N LEU A 360 -16.00 -19.45 -9.68
CA LEU A 360 -15.25 -18.98 -8.51
C LEU A 360 -14.28 -17.89 -8.91
N PHE A 361 -13.49 -18.13 -9.96
CA PHE A 361 -12.59 -17.12 -10.52
C PHE A 361 -13.33 -15.82 -10.83
N ARG A 362 -14.49 -15.91 -11.50
CA ARG A 362 -15.29 -14.74 -11.86
C ARG A 362 -15.77 -13.99 -10.63
N MET A 363 -16.28 -14.70 -9.62
CA MET A 363 -16.77 -14.07 -8.39
C MET A 363 -15.64 -13.46 -7.55
N ASP A 364 -14.46 -14.04 -7.55
CA ASP A 364 -13.30 -13.48 -6.84
C ASP A 364 -12.78 -12.19 -7.51
N VAL A 365 -12.82 -12.11 -8.84
CA VAL A 365 -12.51 -10.88 -9.58
C VAL A 365 -13.56 -9.79 -9.28
N ILE A 366 -14.85 -10.15 -9.24
CA ILE A 366 -15.95 -9.23 -8.92
C ILE A 366 -15.81 -8.71 -7.48
N ASP A 367 -15.54 -9.61 -6.54
CA ASP A 367 -15.36 -9.28 -5.13
C ASP A 367 -14.21 -8.28 -4.92
N GLU A 368 -13.09 -8.51 -5.61
CA GLU A 368 -11.93 -7.63 -5.62
C GLU A 368 -12.24 -6.24 -6.21
N GLN A 369 -12.97 -6.18 -7.31
CA GLN A 369 -13.42 -4.92 -7.92
C GLN A 369 -14.35 -4.13 -7.00
N MET A 370 -15.28 -4.80 -6.35
CA MET A 370 -16.24 -4.22 -5.42
C MET A 370 -15.58 -3.74 -4.13
N ASP A 371 -14.67 -4.52 -3.53
CA ASP A 371 -13.93 -4.12 -2.33
C ASP A 371 -13.06 -2.89 -2.63
N THR A 372 -12.36 -2.89 -3.76
CA THR A 372 -11.54 -1.74 -4.17
C THR A 372 -12.39 -0.48 -4.39
N MET A 373 -13.47 -0.58 -5.15
CA MET A 373 -14.38 0.55 -5.38
C MET A 373 -15.00 1.04 -4.06
N GLY A 374 -15.48 0.13 -3.23
CA GLY A 374 -16.09 0.44 -1.94
C GLY A 374 -15.15 1.21 -1.03
N ARG A 375 -13.93 0.72 -0.84
CA ARG A 375 -12.92 1.39 -0.02
C ARG A 375 -12.40 2.65 -0.67
N ALA A 376 -12.09 2.62 -1.97
CA ALA A 376 -11.49 3.74 -2.68
C ALA A 376 -12.41 4.95 -2.80
N ILE A 377 -13.70 4.76 -3.00
CA ILE A 377 -14.64 5.85 -3.31
C ILE A 377 -15.62 6.10 -2.17
N LEU A 378 -16.12 5.05 -1.53
CA LEU A 378 -17.15 5.16 -0.49
C LEU A 378 -16.60 5.06 0.94
N GLY A 379 -15.35 4.59 1.13
CA GLY A 379 -14.85 4.26 2.46
C GLY A 379 -15.66 3.17 3.14
N LEU A 380 -16.11 2.14 2.42
CA LEU A 380 -16.90 1.04 2.94
C LEU A 380 -16.30 -0.32 2.54
N SER A 381 -16.32 -1.27 3.47
CA SER A 381 -15.97 -2.66 3.21
C SER A 381 -17.20 -3.45 2.74
N ILE A 382 -17.33 -3.64 1.43
CA ILE A 382 -18.50 -4.30 0.83
C ILE A 382 -18.37 -5.83 0.86
N GLY A 383 -17.17 -6.37 0.73
CA GLY A 383 -16.88 -7.79 0.59
C GLY A 383 -17.44 -8.68 1.72
N CYS A 384 -17.59 -8.15 2.95
CA CYS A 384 -18.17 -8.88 4.08
C CYS A 384 -19.61 -9.34 3.81
N ALA A 385 -20.36 -8.61 2.96
CA ALA A 385 -21.75 -8.92 2.64
C ALA A 385 -21.91 -10.07 1.61
N ARG A 386 -20.82 -10.64 1.08
CA ARG A 386 -20.82 -11.79 0.17
C ARG A 386 -21.47 -13.06 0.78
N CYS A 387 -21.20 -13.31 2.04
CA CYS A 387 -21.61 -14.57 2.69
C CYS A 387 -22.83 -14.45 3.60
N HIS A 388 -23.03 -13.29 4.19
CA HIS A 388 -24.13 -12.97 5.13
C HIS A 388 -24.32 -11.45 5.14
N ASP A 389 -25.42 -10.96 5.68
CA ASP A 389 -25.61 -9.53 5.90
C ASP A 389 -24.42 -8.93 6.63
N HIS A 390 -23.93 -7.75 6.21
CA HIS A 390 -22.77 -7.14 6.83
C HIS A 390 -22.97 -7.01 8.33
N LYS A 391 -21.95 -7.43 9.10
CA LYS A 391 -22.05 -7.56 10.55
C LYS A 391 -22.38 -6.24 11.27
N PHE A 392 -21.92 -5.11 10.72
CA PHE A 392 -22.00 -3.80 11.36
C PHE A 392 -22.72 -2.78 10.47
N ASP A 393 -22.36 -2.71 9.18
CA ASP A 393 -22.89 -1.74 8.25
C ASP A 393 -24.24 -2.16 7.66
N PRO A 394 -25.04 -1.21 7.18
CA PRO A 394 -26.37 -1.48 6.64
C PRO A 394 -26.31 -2.01 5.19
N LEU A 395 -25.50 -3.05 4.99
CA LEU A 395 -25.27 -3.70 3.69
C LEU A 395 -25.75 -5.15 3.75
N PRO A 396 -27.02 -5.43 3.44
CA PRO A 396 -27.52 -6.78 3.32
C PRO A 396 -26.85 -7.55 2.20
N THR A 397 -26.78 -8.88 2.30
CA THR A 397 -26.25 -9.77 1.25
C THR A 397 -26.89 -9.52 -0.10
N ALA A 398 -28.16 -9.19 -0.14
CA ALA A 398 -28.84 -8.85 -1.40
C ALA A 398 -28.23 -7.63 -2.09
N ASP A 399 -27.79 -6.60 -1.35
CA ASP A 399 -27.15 -5.40 -1.92
C ASP A 399 -25.77 -5.72 -2.49
N TYR A 400 -25.03 -6.66 -1.87
CA TYR A 400 -23.79 -7.19 -2.45
C TYR A 400 -24.04 -7.82 -3.82
N TYR A 401 -25.06 -8.71 -3.92
CA TYR A 401 -25.34 -9.40 -5.18
C TYR A 401 -26.01 -8.50 -6.22
N ALA A 402 -26.69 -7.42 -5.82
CA ALA A 402 -27.14 -6.38 -6.72
C ALA A 402 -25.97 -5.67 -7.42
N LEU A 403 -24.96 -5.25 -6.63
CA LEU A 403 -23.71 -4.69 -7.17
C LEU A 403 -22.94 -5.73 -7.99
N ALA A 404 -22.82 -6.97 -7.49
CA ALA A 404 -22.12 -8.04 -8.19
C ALA A 404 -22.71 -8.30 -9.58
N GLY A 405 -24.02 -8.16 -9.77
CA GLY A 405 -24.67 -8.26 -11.07
C GLY A 405 -24.16 -7.23 -12.08
N ILE A 406 -23.84 -6.00 -11.64
CA ILE A 406 -23.26 -4.95 -12.49
C ILE A 406 -21.89 -5.40 -13.02
N PHE A 407 -21.01 -5.83 -12.11
CA PHE A 407 -19.66 -6.30 -12.48
C PHE A 407 -19.70 -7.65 -13.20
N ARG A 408 -20.69 -8.51 -12.93
CA ARG A 408 -20.94 -9.75 -13.63
C ARG A 408 -21.27 -9.50 -15.11
N SER A 409 -21.96 -8.41 -15.41
CA SER A 409 -22.30 -7.94 -16.75
C SER A 409 -21.14 -7.20 -17.44
N SER A 410 -19.96 -7.17 -16.83
CA SER A 410 -18.75 -6.48 -17.31
C SER A 410 -17.60 -7.46 -17.51
N GLN A 411 -16.66 -7.09 -18.38
CA GLN A 411 -15.47 -7.88 -18.67
C GLN A 411 -14.21 -7.03 -18.43
N PRO A 412 -13.39 -7.34 -17.43
CA PRO A 412 -12.07 -6.71 -17.28
C PRO A 412 -11.13 -7.19 -18.39
N LEU A 413 -10.36 -6.26 -18.94
CA LEU A 413 -9.41 -6.45 -20.04
C LEU A 413 -8.00 -6.25 -19.50
N TYR A 414 -7.26 -7.32 -19.26
CA TYR A 414 -5.92 -7.29 -18.68
C TYR A 414 -4.83 -7.88 -19.59
N GLY A 415 -5.20 -8.31 -20.81
CA GLY A 415 -4.26 -8.88 -21.77
C GLY A 415 -3.97 -10.36 -21.51
N CYS A 416 -2.78 -10.80 -21.88
CA CYS A 416 -2.39 -12.19 -21.88
C CYS A 416 -1.84 -12.66 -20.53
N GLY A 417 -2.34 -13.78 -20.04
CA GLY A 417 -1.60 -14.66 -19.17
C GLY A 417 -0.69 -15.61 -20.00
N PRO A 418 0.20 -16.38 -19.38
CA PRO A 418 1.12 -17.26 -20.09
C PRO A 418 0.36 -18.33 -20.90
N LYS A 419 0.71 -18.41 -22.19
CA LYS A 419 0.30 -19.55 -23.04
C LYS A 419 1.23 -20.73 -22.73
N GLY A 420 0.66 -21.92 -22.52
CA GLY A 420 1.45 -23.14 -22.47
C GLY A 420 1.30 -24.00 -21.23
N ILE A 421 0.83 -23.44 -20.12
CA ILE A 421 0.32 -24.22 -19.01
C ILE A 421 -1.17 -24.38 -19.29
N LYS A 422 -1.81 -25.50 -18.95
CA LYS A 422 -3.25 -25.72 -19.10
C LYS A 422 -3.98 -24.39 -18.84
N ALA A 423 -3.98 -23.53 -19.88
CA ALA A 423 -4.50 -22.19 -19.79
C ALA A 423 -5.98 -22.35 -19.59
N ASN A 424 -6.42 -22.18 -18.35
CA ASN A 424 -7.82 -22.01 -18.07
C ASN A 424 -8.30 -20.84 -18.94
N ALA A 425 -9.48 -20.93 -19.51
CA ALA A 425 -10.05 -19.94 -20.41
C ALA A 425 -10.06 -18.48 -19.86
N HIS A 426 -9.68 -18.32 -18.59
CA HIS A 426 -9.68 -17.05 -17.85
C HIS A 426 -8.36 -16.28 -17.93
N SER A 427 -7.25 -16.95 -18.30
CA SER A 427 -5.92 -16.31 -18.27
C SER A 427 -5.69 -15.32 -19.42
N HIS A 428 -6.62 -15.23 -20.38
CA HIS A 428 -6.53 -14.37 -21.54
C HIS A 428 -7.77 -13.49 -21.67
N THR A 429 -7.56 -12.19 -21.73
CA THR A 429 -8.56 -11.23 -22.16
C THR A 429 -7.99 -10.35 -23.26
N GLU A 430 -8.89 -9.75 -24.04
CA GLU A 430 -8.51 -8.71 -25.00
C GLU A 430 -8.01 -7.47 -24.26
N LEU A 431 -7.46 -6.52 -25.01
CA LEU A 431 -7.11 -5.17 -24.59
C LEU A 431 -7.87 -4.15 -25.42
N PHE A 432 -7.99 -2.92 -24.94
CA PHE A 432 -8.45 -1.82 -25.78
C PHE A 432 -7.33 -1.41 -26.76
N ALA A 433 -7.69 -1.25 -28.02
CA ALA A 433 -6.88 -0.53 -28.97
C ALA A 433 -7.06 0.98 -28.74
N VAL A 434 -5.96 1.70 -28.58
CA VAL A 434 -5.93 3.15 -28.34
C VAL A 434 -4.87 3.83 -29.20
N GLY A 435 -4.92 5.16 -29.32
CA GLY A 435 -3.99 5.95 -30.10
C GLY A 435 -4.35 6.09 -31.57
N PRO A 436 -3.54 6.76 -32.36
CA PRO A 436 -3.89 7.16 -33.74
C PRO A 436 -4.19 5.98 -34.68
N PHE A 437 -3.72 4.79 -34.38
CA PHE A 437 -3.95 3.57 -35.16
C PHE A 437 -5.03 2.67 -34.56
N ALA A 438 -5.82 3.14 -33.60
CA ALA A 438 -6.89 2.34 -32.96
C ALA A 438 -7.97 1.89 -33.96
N ALA A 439 -8.27 2.70 -34.97
CA ALA A 439 -9.21 2.37 -36.04
C ALA A 439 -8.63 1.36 -37.06
N GLU A 440 -7.30 1.20 -37.10
CA GLU A 440 -6.61 0.32 -38.04
C GLU A 440 -6.47 -1.11 -37.51
N ARG A 441 -7.41 -1.59 -36.71
CA ARG A 441 -7.60 -3.03 -36.42
C ARG A 441 -7.84 -3.84 -37.70
N GLY A 442 -7.28 -3.35 -38.82
CA GLY A 442 -7.38 -3.96 -40.11
C GLY A 442 -6.70 -5.31 -40.17
N PRO A 443 -6.88 -6.05 -41.27
CA PRO A 443 -6.33 -7.39 -41.49
C PRO A 443 -4.86 -7.54 -41.18
N ALA A 444 -4.05 -6.47 -41.34
CA ALA A 444 -2.62 -6.47 -41.09
C ALA A 444 -2.25 -6.61 -39.59
N GLY A 445 -2.95 -5.94 -38.70
CA GLY A 445 -2.72 -6.06 -37.25
C GLY A 445 -3.13 -7.42 -36.69
N LEU A 446 -4.26 -7.95 -37.18
CA LEU A 446 -4.72 -9.31 -36.83
C LEU A 446 -3.78 -10.39 -37.40
N ALA A 447 -3.27 -10.19 -38.64
CA ALA A 447 -2.29 -11.08 -39.26
C ALA A 447 -0.95 -11.08 -38.49
N TYR A 448 -0.49 -9.93 -38.03
CA TYR A 448 0.71 -9.81 -37.20
C TYR A 448 0.54 -10.49 -35.85
N LEU A 449 -0.58 -10.29 -35.17
CA LEU A 449 -0.87 -10.98 -33.91
C LEU A 449 -0.95 -12.50 -34.11
N ALA A 450 -1.58 -12.96 -35.20
CA ALA A 450 -1.62 -14.36 -35.57
C ALA A 450 -0.21 -14.91 -35.84
N GLU A 451 0.66 -14.14 -36.51
CA GLU A 451 2.04 -14.52 -36.80
C GLU A 451 2.88 -14.57 -35.51
N LEU A 452 2.77 -13.61 -34.63
CA LEU A 452 3.41 -13.67 -33.29
C LEU A 452 2.96 -14.90 -32.50
N GLN A 453 1.65 -15.20 -32.53
CA GLN A 453 1.12 -16.39 -31.88
C GLN A 453 1.69 -17.67 -32.50
N ARG A 454 1.78 -17.73 -33.83
CA ARG A 454 2.37 -18.87 -34.56
C ARG A 454 3.84 -19.06 -34.22
N LEU A 455 4.63 -17.98 -34.24
CA LEU A 455 6.08 -18.00 -33.92
C LEU A 455 6.30 -18.39 -32.45
N THR A 456 5.49 -17.88 -31.54
CA THR A 456 5.53 -18.27 -30.12
C THR A 456 5.22 -19.76 -29.95
N LEU A 457 4.23 -20.28 -30.66
CA LEU A 457 3.92 -21.73 -30.62
C LEU A 457 5.09 -22.56 -31.16
N VAL A 458 5.73 -22.15 -32.25
CA VAL A 458 6.89 -22.82 -32.83
C VAL A 458 8.05 -22.85 -31.81
N GLN A 459 8.38 -21.73 -31.18
CA GLN A 459 9.41 -21.63 -30.15
C GLN A 459 9.10 -22.58 -28.98
N ASN A 460 7.89 -22.54 -28.47
CA ASN A 460 7.48 -23.36 -27.32
C ASN A 460 7.51 -24.86 -27.64
N THR A 461 7.09 -25.24 -28.87
CA THR A 461 7.17 -26.64 -29.33
C THR A 461 8.62 -27.09 -29.40
N ALA A 462 9.50 -26.31 -30.02
CA ALA A 462 10.93 -26.64 -30.13
C ALA A 462 11.59 -26.81 -28.76
N ARG A 463 11.30 -25.91 -27.79
CA ARG A 463 11.81 -26.02 -26.41
C ARG A 463 11.26 -27.25 -25.70
N SER A 464 9.98 -27.56 -25.86
CA SER A 464 9.34 -28.73 -25.26
C SER A 464 9.94 -30.04 -25.79
N ASP A 465 10.19 -30.11 -27.10
CA ASP A 465 10.77 -31.27 -27.73
C ASP A 465 12.23 -31.46 -27.31
N ARG A 466 13.03 -30.39 -27.29
CA ARG A 466 14.35 -30.38 -26.70
C ARG A 466 14.35 -30.91 -25.26
N TYR A 467 13.47 -30.38 -24.40
CA TYR A 467 13.36 -30.83 -23.01
C TYR A 467 13.00 -32.30 -22.89
N ARG A 468 12.15 -32.83 -23.78
CA ARG A 468 11.80 -34.26 -23.85
C ARG A 468 13.04 -35.11 -24.10
N VAL A 469 13.91 -34.71 -25.02
CA VAL A 469 15.18 -35.42 -25.32
C VAL A 469 16.15 -35.33 -24.13
N VAL A 470 16.26 -34.17 -23.47
CA VAL A 470 17.07 -34.00 -22.25
C VAL A 470 16.61 -34.97 -21.15
N ARG A 471 15.30 -35.14 -20.98
CA ARG A 471 14.78 -36.15 -20.02
C ARG A 471 15.07 -37.57 -20.43
N GLN A 472 15.07 -37.88 -21.74
CA GLN A 472 15.45 -39.20 -22.25
C GLN A 472 16.93 -39.52 -21.96
N VAL A 473 17.84 -38.55 -22.15
CA VAL A 473 19.27 -38.69 -21.79
C VAL A 473 19.41 -39.01 -20.29
N ALA A 474 18.71 -38.27 -19.43
CA ALA A 474 18.74 -38.49 -17.98
C ALA A 474 18.24 -39.88 -17.59
N ALA A 475 17.14 -40.34 -18.19
CA ALA A 475 16.62 -41.70 -17.98
C ALA A 475 17.59 -42.78 -18.46
N LYS A 476 18.15 -42.63 -19.69
CA LYS A 476 19.10 -43.59 -20.25
C LYS A 476 20.42 -43.68 -19.46
N ARG A 477 20.85 -42.57 -18.88
CA ARG A 477 22.00 -42.58 -17.94
C ARG A 477 21.67 -43.31 -16.64
N GLN A 478 20.46 -43.21 -16.11
CA GLN A 478 20.02 -43.98 -14.93
C GLN A 478 19.89 -45.46 -15.22
N GLU A 479 19.49 -45.84 -16.46
CA GLU A 479 19.37 -47.20 -16.92
C GLU A 479 20.72 -47.83 -17.29
N ALA A 480 21.84 -47.09 -17.17
CA ALA A 480 23.18 -47.52 -17.64
C ALA A 480 23.18 -47.97 -19.11
N ALA A 481 22.42 -47.34 -19.97
CA ALA A 481 22.31 -47.67 -21.39
C ALA A 481 23.64 -47.53 -22.13
N PRO A 482 23.82 -48.19 -23.29
CA PRO A 482 25.06 -48.10 -24.08
C PRO A 482 25.44 -46.65 -24.42
N ALA A 483 26.76 -46.33 -24.33
CA ALA A 483 27.26 -44.98 -24.58
C ALA A 483 26.87 -44.44 -25.97
N ALA A 484 26.73 -45.28 -26.97
CA ALA A 484 26.30 -44.92 -28.30
C ALA A 484 24.88 -44.32 -28.34
N GLU A 485 23.92 -44.91 -27.60
CA GLU A 485 22.55 -44.41 -27.50
C GLU A 485 22.49 -43.02 -26.81
N ILE A 486 23.33 -42.84 -25.78
CA ILE A 486 23.42 -41.55 -25.07
C ILE A 486 24.00 -40.48 -25.98
N THR A 487 25.07 -40.82 -26.73
CA THR A 487 25.71 -39.88 -27.68
C THR A 487 24.75 -39.47 -28.80
N GLU A 488 23.95 -40.39 -29.33
CA GLU A 488 22.91 -40.07 -30.33
C GLU A 488 21.86 -39.07 -29.78
N LEU A 489 21.37 -39.28 -28.55
CA LEU A 489 20.44 -38.39 -27.92
C LEU A 489 21.08 -37.03 -27.61
N GLU A 490 22.34 -36.98 -27.22
CA GLU A 490 23.07 -35.72 -27.01
C GLU A 490 23.27 -34.94 -28.32
N GLN A 491 23.48 -35.65 -29.44
CA GLN A 491 23.50 -34.98 -30.76
C GLN A 491 22.13 -34.39 -31.09
N ARG A 492 21.07 -35.11 -30.83
CA ARG A 492 19.70 -34.60 -31.02
C ARG A 492 19.39 -33.37 -30.15
N ILE A 493 19.98 -33.26 -28.96
CA ILE A 493 19.85 -32.02 -28.13
C ILE A 493 20.52 -30.87 -28.86
N LYS A 494 21.72 -31.04 -29.44
CA LYS A 494 22.40 -29.98 -30.21
C LYS A 494 21.60 -29.53 -31.44
N ASP A 495 20.93 -30.45 -32.11
CA ASP A 495 20.07 -30.16 -33.26
C ASP A 495 18.84 -29.34 -32.82
N TRP A 496 18.29 -29.70 -31.67
CA TRP A 496 17.19 -28.91 -31.08
C TRP A 496 17.66 -27.54 -30.58
N ASP A 497 18.91 -27.38 -30.07
CA ASP A 497 19.47 -26.07 -29.69
C ASP A 497 19.52 -25.13 -30.89
N VAL A 498 19.88 -25.64 -32.08
CA VAL A 498 19.85 -24.87 -33.33
C VAL A 498 18.42 -24.44 -33.68
N THR A 499 17.47 -25.39 -33.56
CA THR A 499 16.05 -25.14 -33.86
C THR A 499 15.44 -24.11 -32.90
N VAL A 500 15.74 -24.20 -31.60
CA VAL A 500 15.28 -23.25 -30.59
C VAL A 500 15.83 -21.85 -30.87
N LYS A 501 17.13 -21.73 -31.15
CA LYS A 501 17.75 -20.43 -31.50
C LYS A 501 17.17 -19.83 -32.77
N ALA A 502 16.90 -20.64 -33.79
CA ALA A 502 16.25 -20.16 -35.02
C ALA A 502 14.81 -19.64 -34.74
N ALA A 503 14.05 -20.37 -33.92
CA ALA A 503 12.71 -19.95 -33.53
C ALA A 503 12.70 -18.66 -32.67
N GLU A 504 13.68 -18.53 -31.77
CA GLU A 504 13.90 -17.31 -30.98
C GLU A 504 14.25 -16.12 -31.86
N ALA A 505 15.17 -16.30 -32.81
CA ALA A 505 15.56 -15.26 -33.75
C ALA A 505 14.39 -14.82 -34.65
N ALA A 506 13.55 -15.76 -35.12
CA ALA A 506 12.38 -15.44 -35.93
C ALA A 506 11.32 -14.65 -35.15
N LEU A 507 11.08 -15.03 -33.90
CA LEU A 507 10.16 -14.31 -33.02
C LEU A 507 10.70 -12.90 -32.68
N GLN A 508 12.00 -12.79 -32.41
CA GLN A 508 12.65 -11.50 -32.16
C GLN A 508 12.59 -10.59 -33.39
N ALA A 509 12.86 -11.11 -34.58
CA ALA A 509 12.77 -10.35 -35.82
C ALA A 509 11.34 -9.83 -36.08
N ALA A 510 10.33 -10.62 -35.73
CA ALA A 510 8.94 -10.16 -35.85
C ALA A 510 8.62 -9.05 -34.81
N PHE A 511 9.20 -9.09 -33.61
CA PHE A 511 9.09 -8.00 -32.64
C PHE A 511 9.82 -6.71 -33.06
N ASP A 512 10.96 -6.87 -33.71
CA ASP A 512 11.80 -5.73 -34.11
C ASP A 512 11.24 -4.96 -35.32
N ALA A 513 10.32 -5.57 -36.09
CA ALA A 513 9.71 -5.01 -37.29
C ALA A 513 8.18 -5.06 -37.24
N PRO A 514 7.52 -4.48 -36.23
CA PRO A 514 6.07 -4.47 -36.17
C PRO A 514 5.50 -3.54 -37.24
N PRO A 515 4.37 -3.90 -37.91
CA PRO A 515 3.61 -2.93 -38.69
C PRO A 515 3.09 -1.83 -37.75
N PRO A 516 2.68 -0.66 -38.29
CA PRO A 516 2.01 0.35 -37.50
C PRO A 516 0.85 -0.28 -36.71
N GLN A 517 0.95 -0.27 -35.39
CA GLN A 517 -0.04 -0.92 -34.52
C GLN A 517 -0.71 0.09 -33.61
N PRO A 518 -1.98 -0.16 -33.21
CA PRO A 518 -2.57 0.57 -32.11
C PRO A 518 -1.75 0.32 -30.84
N ALA A 519 -1.66 1.32 -30.01
CA ALA A 519 -1.26 1.14 -28.64
C ALA A 519 -2.34 0.34 -27.89
N TRP A 520 -1.96 -0.47 -26.93
CA TRP A 520 -2.87 -1.32 -26.18
C TRP A 520 -3.04 -0.82 -24.76
N ALA A 521 -4.27 -0.91 -24.21
CA ALA A 521 -4.57 -0.51 -22.86
C ALA A 521 -5.44 -1.54 -22.12
N MET A 522 -5.14 -1.72 -20.84
CA MET A 522 -6.03 -2.44 -19.92
C MET A 522 -7.29 -1.62 -19.65
N GLY A 523 -8.39 -2.29 -19.31
CA GLY A 523 -9.64 -1.60 -18.99
C GLY A 523 -10.77 -2.54 -18.66
N CYS A 524 -12.00 -2.05 -18.80
CA CYS A 524 -13.22 -2.82 -18.58
C CYS A 524 -14.26 -2.45 -19.67
N ARG A 525 -14.96 -3.43 -20.19
CA ARG A 525 -16.07 -3.24 -21.16
C ARG A 525 -17.31 -4.00 -20.72
N GLU A 526 -18.44 -3.69 -21.33
CA GLU A 526 -19.66 -4.49 -21.19
C GLU A 526 -19.52 -5.88 -21.85
N ARG A 527 -20.16 -6.86 -21.26
CA ARG A 527 -20.34 -8.19 -21.89
C ARG A 527 -21.47 -8.13 -22.94
N PRO A 528 -21.43 -9.02 -23.91
CA PRO A 528 -22.56 -9.13 -24.86
C PRO A 528 -23.88 -9.57 -24.20
N ALA A 529 -23.80 -10.35 -23.12
CA ALA A 529 -24.96 -10.79 -22.34
C ALA A 529 -24.91 -10.16 -20.94
N MET A 530 -26.02 -9.51 -20.58
CA MET A 530 -26.20 -8.92 -19.25
C MET A 530 -26.86 -9.95 -18.32
N GLU A 531 -26.36 -10.01 -17.09
CA GLU A 531 -26.79 -11.02 -16.13
C GLU A 531 -27.06 -10.37 -14.75
N ASP A 532 -28.25 -10.63 -14.21
CA ASP A 532 -28.49 -10.45 -12.80
C ASP A 532 -27.80 -11.55 -11.98
N CYS A 533 -27.43 -11.28 -10.75
CA CYS A 533 -26.70 -12.24 -9.94
C CYS A 533 -27.64 -13.02 -8.99
N ARG A 534 -27.39 -14.31 -8.80
CA ARG A 534 -28.03 -15.08 -7.74
C ARG A 534 -27.24 -14.92 -6.44
N ILE A 535 -27.96 -14.91 -5.33
CA ILE A 535 -27.29 -14.99 -4.02
C ILE A 535 -26.59 -16.34 -3.92
N HIS A 536 -25.31 -16.34 -3.63
CA HIS A 536 -24.58 -17.53 -3.23
C HIS A 536 -24.74 -17.70 -1.73
N VAL A 537 -25.58 -18.63 -1.31
CA VAL A 537 -25.89 -18.85 0.10
C VAL A 537 -24.61 -19.19 0.86
N ARG A 538 -24.26 -18.36 1.85
CA ARG A 538 -22.99 -18.43 2.60
C ARG A 538 -21.74 -18.25 1.73
N GLY A 539 -21.86 -17.53 0.60
CA GLY A 539 -20.76 -17.32 -0.36
C GLY A 539 -20.42 -18.53 -1.23
N GLU A 540 -21.18 -19.66 -1.10
CA GLU A 540 -20.89 -20.90 -1.82
C GLU A 540 -21.48 -20.85 -3.24
N ILE A 541 -20.63 -20.86 -4.25
CA ILE A 541 -21.00 -20.71 -5.68
C ILE A 541 -21.91 -21.81 -6.20
N THR A 542 -21.97 -22.96 -5.56
CA THR A 542 -22.81 -24.10 -5.92
C THR A 542 -24.16 -24.09 -5.21
N ASN A 543 -24.33 -23.29 -4.15
CA ASN A 543 -25.56 -23.17 -3.40
C ASN A 543 -26.27 -21.87 -3.75
N LEU A 544 -27.12 -21.94 -4.80
CA LEU A 544 -27.74 -20.77 -5.39
C LEU A 544 -29.10 -20.46 -4.78
N GLY A 545 -29.22 -19.25 -4.23
CA GLY A 545 -30.46 -18.66 -3.74
C GLY A 545 -31.24 -17.89 -4.83
N PRO A 546 -32.08 -16.94 -4.42
CA PRO A 546 -32.86 -16.12 -5.35
C PRO A 546 -32.01 -15.24 -6.25
N VAL A 547 -32.55 -14.86 -7.40
CA VAL A 547 -31.97 -13.84 -8.30
C VAL A 547 -32.17 -12.46 -7.68
N VAL A 548 -31.14 -11.63 -7.75
CA VAL A 548 -31.19 -10.22 -7.34
C VAL A 548 -30.92 -9.34 -8.55
N ALA A 549 -31.82 -8.39 -8.79
CA ALA A 549 -31.65 -7.42 -9.88
C ALA A 549 -30.42 -6.52 -9.61
N ARG A 550 -29.74 -6.11 -10.68
CA ARG A 550 -28.61 -5.18 -10.62
C ARG A 550 -29.02 -3.86 -9.96
N GLY A 551 -28.18 -3.31 -9.13
CA GLY A 551 -28.48 -2.07 -8.40
C GLY A 551 -27.41 -1.64 -7.44
N VAL A 552 -27.66 -0.52 -6.74
CA VAL A 552 -26.78 0.08 -5.72
C VAL A 552 -27.29 -0.24 -4.31
N PRO A 553 -26.45 -0.08 -3.26
CA PRO A 553 -26.86 -0.31 -1.88
C PRO A 553 -28.08 0.51 -1.46
N ARG A 554 -29.09 -0.15 -0.88
CA ARG A 554 -30.37 0.46 -0.47
C ARG A 554 -30.22 1.60 0.51
N VAL A 555 -29.25 1.55 1.38
CA VAL A 555 -29.01 2.61 2.37
C VAL A 555 -28.74 3.96 1.73
N LEU A 556 -28.18 3.99 0.54
CA LEU A 556 -27.86 5.19 -0.24
C LEU A 556 -28.74 5.36 -1.49
N ALA A 557 -29.77 4.53 -1.68
CA ALA A 557 -30.65 4.57 -2.85
C ALA A 557 -31.40 5.93 -3.00
N GLN A 558 -31.57 6.66 -1.90
CA GLN A 558 -32.15 8.02 -1.90
C GLN A 558 -31.36 9.05 -2.74
N VAL A 559 -30.10 8.74 -3.10
CA VAL A 559 -29.28 9.59 -3.98
C VAL A 559 -29.92 9.78 -5.35
N PHE A 560 -30.73 8.81 -5.79
CA PHE A 560 -31.44 8.85 -7.06
C PHE A 560 -32.88 9.37 -6.95
N ALA A 561 -33.47 9.49 -5.76
CA ALA A 561 -34.82 9.97 -5.61
C ALA A 561 -34.90 11.45 -6.02
N SER A 562 -35.75 11.76 -7.00
CA SER A 562 -36.05 13.14 -7.41
C SER A 562 -36.73 13.93 -6.26
N ASP A 563 -36.51 15.23 -6.26
CA ASP A 563 -36.94 16.16 -5.22
C ASP A 563 -38.42 15.99 -4.83
N GLY A 564 -38.64 15.64 -3.59
CA GLY A 564 -39.89 15.95 -2.89
C GLY A 564 -40.75 14.81 -2.38
N ASN A 565 -40.55 13.53 -2.74
CA ASN A 565 -41.38 12.45 -2.18
C ASN A 565 -40.53 11.31 -1.58
N ALA A 566 -39.89 11.60 -0.46
CA ALA A 566 -39.18 10.58 0.34
C ALA A 566 -40.14 9.59 1.05
N THR A 567 -41.44 9.69 0.84
CA THR A 567 -42.47 8.84 1.49
C THR A 567 -42.85 7.59 0.70
N ASP A 568 -42.47 7.49 -0.58
CA ASP A 568 -42.79 6.34 -1.44
C ASP A 568 -41.58 5.42 -1.75
N ILE A 569 -40.66 5.30 -0.81
CA ILE A 569 -39.79 4.12 -0.82
C ILE A 569 -40.63 3.00 -0.22
N GLY A 570 -41.42 2.36 -1.08
CA GLY A 570 -42.17 1.17 -0.72
C GLY A 570 -41.26 0.16 -0.08
N VAL A 571 -41.64 -0.32 1.10
CA VAL A 571 -41.04 -1.44 1.80
C VAL A 571 -40.83 -2.56 0.80
N LEU A 572 -39.57 -2.82 0.42
CA LEU A 572 -39.20 -3.88 -0.49
C LEU A 572 -39.30 -5.25 0.21
N ASN A 573 -40.53 -5.74 0.36
CA ASN A 573 -40.82 -7.16 0.34
C ASN A 573 -41.07 -7.51 -1.13
N GLY A 574 -39.99 -7.98 -1.83
CA GLY A 574 -40.07 -8.49 -3.19
C GLY A 574 -40.28 -7.42 -4.27
N SER A 575 -39.21 -7.09 -4.99
CA SER A 575 -39.21 -6.55 -6.34
C SER A 575 -40.00 -5.25 -6.59
N SER A 576 -39.44 -4.12 -6.27
CA SER A 576 -39.56 -2.93 -7.11
C SER A 576 -38.63 -1.83 -6.65
N VAL A 577 -37.45 -1.74 -7.28
CA VAL A 577 -36.74 -0.48 -7.43
C VAL A 577 -37.69 0.41 -8.26
N PRO A 578 -37.89 1.70 -7.92
CA PRO A 578 -38.66 2.60 -8.79
C PRO A 578 -38.15 2.47 -10.24
N ALA A 579 -39.05 2.42 -11.22
CA ALA A 579 -38.70 2.17 -12.63
C ALA A 579 -37.69 3.20 -13.18
N GLU A 580 -37.60 4.38 -12.58
CA GLU A 580 -36.68 5.46 -12.95
C GLU A 580 -35.21 5.18 -12.52
N ASN A 581 -34.97 4.23 -11.62
CA ASN A 581 -33.65 3.85 -11.10
C ASN A 581 -33.23 2.42 -11.45
N SER A 582 -33.97 1.75 -12.31
CA SER A 582 -33.63 0.41 -12.76
C SER A 582 -32.54 0.45 -13.82
N VAL A 583 -31.51 -0.40 -13.65
CA VAL A 583 -30.52 -0.63 -14.69
C VAL A 583 -31.22 -1.10 -15.95
N PRO A 584 -31.04 -0.45 -17.13
CA PRO A 584 -31.66 -0.90 -18.38
C PRO A 584 -31.32 -2.37 -18.68
N ALA A 585 -32.27 -3.12 -19.19
CA ALA A 585 -32.09 -4.57 -19.44
C ALA A 585 -30.87 -4.87 -20.33
N GLY A 586 -30.57 -3.98 -21.30
CA GLY A 586 -29.44 -4.09 -22.22
C GLY A 586 -28.12 -3.46 -21.77
N ALA A 587 -28.05 -2.95 -20.55
CA ALA A 587 -26.85 -2.30 -20.02
C ALA A 587 -26.28 -3.05 -18.79
N SER A 588 -24.97 -2.95 -18.53
CA SER A 588 -24.37 -3.57 -17.35
C SER A 588 -24.83 -2.93 -16.03
N GLY A 589 -25.14 -1.63 -16.05
CA GLY A 589 -25.38 -0.80 -14.88
C GLY A 589 -24.14 -0.04 -14.40
N ARG A 590 -22.97 -0.17 -15.07
CA ARG A 590 -21.75 0.56 -14.70
C ARG A 590 -21.89 2.07 -14.88
N LYS A 591 -22.62 2.53 -15.91
CA LYS A 591 -22.89 3.95 -16.14
C LYS A 591 -23.71 4.53 -14.98
N GLU A 592 -24.79 3.86 -14.63
CA GLU A 592 -25.67 4.24 -13.54
C GLU A 592 -24.93 4.21 -12.18
N LEU A 593 -24.07 3.19 -11.96
CA LEU A 593 -23.20 3.11 -10.80
C LEU A 593 -22.22 4.28 -10.74
N ALA A 594 -21.60 4.64 -11.87
CA ALA A 594 -20.67 5.76 -11.97
C ALA A 594 -21.35 7.11 -11.65
N GLU A 595 -22.55 7.32 -12.20
CA GLU A 595 -23.36 8.50 -11.93
C GLU A 595 -23.78 8.59 -10.45
N TRP A 596 -24.14 7.45 -9.84
CA TRP A 596 -24.49 7.39 -8.44
C TRP A 596 -23.27 7.68 -7.53
N LEU A 597 -22.10 7.09 -7.81
CA LEU A 597 -20.87 7.33 -7.06
C LEU A 597 -20.44 8.79 -7.11
N SER A 598 -20.58 9.44 -8.25
CA SER A 598 -20.15 10.81 -8.52
C SER A 598 -21.23 11.88 -8.25
N SER A 599 -22.42 11.46 -7.79
CA SER A 599 -23.51 12.38 -7.50
C SER A 599 -23.16 13.33 -6.36
N PRO A 600 -23.45 14.65 -6.44
CA PRO A 600 -23.29 15.57 -5.34
C PRO A 600 -24.22 15.26 -4.15
N ARG A 601 -25.21 14.40 -4.35
CA ARG A 601 -26.09 13.88 -3.29
C ARG A 601 -25.50 12.69 -2.55
N ASN A 602 -24.47 12.01 -3.10
CA ASN A 602 -23.79 10.92 -2.42
C ASN A 602 -23.01 11.49 -1.21
N PRO A 603 -23.35 11.09 0.02
CA PRO A 603 -22.74 11.70 1.20
C PRO A 603 -21.30 11.23 1.47
N LEU A 604 -20.90 10.07 0.91
CA LEU A 604 -19.62 9.44 1.19
C LEU A 604 -18.52 9.94 0.26
N THR A 605 -18.71 9.92 -1.04
CA THR A 605 -17.70 10.23 -2.05
C THR A 605 -16.95 11.55 -1.78
N PRO A 606 -17.63 12.69 -1.55
CA PRO A 606 -16.91 13.95 -1.28
C PRO A 606 -16.22 13.94 0.08
N ARG A 607 -16.82 13.37 1.13
CA ARG A 607 -16.21 13.28 2.46
C ARG A 607 -14.96 12.39 2.46
N VAL A 608 -15.00 11.26 1.79
CA VAL A 608 -13.86 10.33 1.68
C VAL A 608 -12.71 11.00 0.94
N GLN A 609 -12.99 11.69 -0.17
CA GLN A 609 -11.94 12.39 -0.91
C GLN A 609 -11.35 13.56 -0.11
N VAL A 610 -12.17 14.38 0.51
CA VAL A 610 -11.72 15.48 1.38
C VAL A 610 -10.85 14.94 2.52
N ASN A 611 -11.29 13.89 3.19
CA ASN A 611 -10.51 13.28 4.28
C ASN A 611 -9.17 12.73 3.83
N ARG A 612 -9.08 12.16 2.62
CA ARG A 612 -7.81 11.67 2.06
C ARG A 612 -6.87 12.81 1.69
N VAL A 613 -7.37 13.86 1.07
CA VAL A 613 -6.57 15.06 0.80
C VAL A 613 -6.10 15.69 2.11
N TRP A 614 -6.98 15.82 3.10
CA TRP A 614 -6.64 16.29 4.43
C TRP A 614 -5.53 15.44 5.08
N LEU A 615 -5.69 14.11 5.07
CA LEU A 615 -4.70 13.17 5.61
C LEU A 615 -3.30 13.38 5.01
N LYS A 616 -3.22 13.59 3.69
CA LYS A 616 -1.93 13.79 3.01
C LYS A 616 -1.29 15.14 3.31
N VAL A 617 -2.09 16.17 3.56
CA VAL A 617 -1.62 17.52 3.92
C VAL A 617 -1.24 17.63 5.40
N PHE A 618 -2.07 17.10 6.32
CA PHE A 618 -1.90 17.27 7.77
C PHE A 618 -1.30 16.04 8.49
N GLY A 619 -1.10 14.92 7.78
CA GLY A 619 -0.52 13.71 8.36
C GLY A 619 -1.45 12.88 9.26
N GLY A 620 -2.70 13.29 9.38
CA GLY A 620 -3.76 12.56 10.09
C GLY A 620 -5.12 12.93 9.51
N GLY A 621 -6.00 11.96 9.29
CA GLY A 621 -7.35 12.22 8.76
C GLY A 621 -8.26 12.85 9.80
N LEU A 622 -9.21 13.68 9.36
CA LEU A 622 -10.35 14.09 10.19
C LEU A 622 -11.13 12.85 10.66
N VAL A 623 -11.26 11.86 9.79
CA VAL A 623 -11.65 10.49 10.11
C VAL A 623 -10.37 9.66 10.09
N ALA A 624 -9.99 9.08 11.24
CA ALA A 624 -8.73 8.34 11.40
C ALA A 624 -8.68 7.03 10.59
N THR A 625 -9.84 6.53 10.14
CA THR A 625 -10.00 5.32 9.30
C THR A 625 -10.44 5.71 7.89
N PRO A 626 -9.55 6.18 6.99
CA PRO A 626 -9.94 6.75 5.70
C PRO A 626 -10.54 5.75 4.70
N ASP A 627 -10.42 4.45 4.97
CA ASP A 627 -11.01 3.36 4.20
C ASP A 627 -12.26 2.75 4.86
N ASP A 628 -12.67 3.29 6.04
CA ASP A 628 -13.84 2.84 6.78
C ASP A 628 -14.59 4.03 7.39
N PHE A 629 -15.67 4.43 6.74
CA PHE A 629 -16.66 5.43 7.17
C PHE A 629 -17.94 4.76 7.69
N GLY A 630 -17.93 3.45 7.78
CA GLY A 630 -19.00 2.63 8.32
C GLY A 630 -19.05 2.63 9.86
N ALA A 631 -19.85 1.73 10.40
CA ALA A 631 -20.09 1.62 11.84
C ALA A 631 -18.85 1.22 12.66
N THR A 632 -17.85 0.61 12.03
CA THR A 632 -16.58 0.22 12.67
C THR A 632 -15.50 1.28 12.52
N GLY A 633 -15.72 2.25 11.64
CA GLY A 633 -14.81 3.35 11.43
C GLY A 633 -14.82 4.37 12.58
N ALA A 634 -13.77 5.19 12.62
CA ALA A 634 -13.66 6.27 13.59
C ALA A 634 -14.67 7.38 13.29
N ALA A 635 -15.23 7.97 14.32
CA ALA A 635 -15.99 9.22 14.18
C ALA A 635 -15.03 10.37 13.79
N PRO A 636 -15.48 11.36 13.01
CA PRO A 636 -14.65 12.50 12.66
C PRO A 636 -14.30 13.33 13.90
N SER A 637 -13.05 13.79 13.97
CA SER A 637 -12.60 14.70 15.04
C SER A 637 -13.27 16.07 14.96
N HIS A 638 -13.56 16.52 13.73
CA HIS A 638 -14.19 17.81 13.42
C HIS A 638 -15.32 17.57 12.39
N PRO A 639 -16.50 17.09 12.82
CA PRO A 639 -17.59 16.68 11.91
C PRO A 639 -18.12 17.82 11.04
N GLU A 640 -18.23 19.01 11.60
CA GLU A 640 -18.71 20.20 10.89
C GLU A 640 -17.70 20.66 9.84
N LEU A 641 -16.42 20.71 10.18
CA LEU A 641 -15.35 21.01 9.24
C LEU A 641 -15.33 20.03 8.06
N LEU A 642 -15.44 18.72 8.32
CA LEU A 642 -15.48 17.70 7.27
C LEU A 642 -16.67 17.91 6.32
N SER A 643 -17.85 18.24 6.87
CA SER A 643 -19.05 18.52 6.08
C SER A 643 -18.94 19.82 5.29
N ASP A 644 -18.38 20.87 5.88
CA ASP A 644 -18.18 22.17 5.23
C ASP A 644 -17.20 22.05 4.06
N LEU A 645 -16.04 21.44 4.29
CA LEU A 645 -15.05 21.18 3.22
C LEU A 645 -15.62 20.28 2.11
N ALA A 646 -16.39 19.25 2.46
CA ALA A 646 -17.03 18.39 1.46
C ALA A 646 -18.08 19.17 0.64
N ARG A 647 -18.83 20.08 1.26
CA ARG A 647 -19.77 20.94 0.54
C ARG A 647 -19.05 21.93 -0.37
N GLN A 648 -18.03 22.61 0.14
CA GLN A 648 -17.21 23.54 -0.65
C GLN A 648 -16.50 22.83 -1.82
N PHE A 649 -16.02 21.59 -1.63
CA PHE A 649 -15.44 20.78 -2.68
C PHE A 649 -16.43 20.52 -3.82
N ILE A 650 -17.68 20.18 -3.50
CA ILE A 650 -18.75 20.05 -4.49
C ILE A 650 -19.00 21.37 -5.20
N ASP A 651 -19.20 22.46 -4.44
CA ASP A 651 -19.58 23.79 -4.97
C ASP A 651 -18.51 24.40 -5.86
N ARG A 652 -17.22 24.06 -5.64
CA ARG A 652 -16.09 24.47 -6.48
C ARG A 652 -15.81 23.51 -7.63
N GLY A 653 -16.80 22.71 -8.04
CA GLY A 653 -16.72 21.82 -9.20
C GLY A 653 -15.80 20.63 -9.00
N TRP A 654 -15.69 20.12 -7.78
CA TRP A 654 -14.89 18.92 -7.45
C TRP A 654 -13.40 19.03 -7.79
N SER A 655 -12.84 20.26 -7.78
CA SER A 655 -11.42 20.52 -8.07
C SER A 655 -10.54 20.08 -6.91
N THR A 656 -9.70 19.09 -7.15
CA THR A 656 -8.72 18.61 -6.16
C THR A 656 -7.65 19.66 -5.88
N LYS A 657 -7.18 20.40 -6.91
CA LYS A 657 -6.22 21.50 -6.72
C LYS A 657 -6.79 22.64 -5.90
N SER A 658 -8.06 23.01 -6.12
CA SER A 658 -8.74 24.06 -5.33
C SER A 658 -8.86 23.66 -3.86
N LEU A 659 -9.19 22.40 -3.56
CA LEU A 659 -9.23 21.89 -2.19
C LEU A 659 -7.84 21.95 -1.55
N ILE A 660 -6.81 21.43 -2.21
CA ILE A 660 -5.43 21.46 -1.71
C ILE A 660 -4.98 22.90 -1.46
N ARG A 661 -5.24 23.80 -2.39
CA ARG A 661 -4.93 25.23 -2.26
C ARG A 661 -5.54 25.83 -0.99
N GLU A 662 -6.81 25.58 -0.73
CA GLU A 662 -7.49 26.05 0.47
C GLU A 662 -6.80 25.55 1.75
N LEU A 663 -6.48 24.26 1.81
CA LEU A 663 -5.79 23.68 2.97
C LEU A 663 -4.42 24.33 3.19
N LEU A 664 -3.61 24.50 2.14
CA LEU A 664 -2.25 25.02 2.21
C LEU A 664 -2.19 26.52 2.54
N LEU A 665 -3.23 27.28 2.19
CA LEU A 665 -3.30 28.71 2.49
C LEU A 665 -3.88 29.00 3.88
N SER A 666 -4.37 27.98 4.60
CA SER A 666 -4.91 28.15 5.96
C SER A 666 -3.84 28.49 6.98
N GLN A 667 -4.23 29.16 8.05
CA GLN A 667 -3.37 29.39 9.21
C GLN A 667 -3.04 28.07 9.91
N THR A 668 -3.96 27.13 9.92
CA THR A 668 -3.79 25.78 10.46
C THR A 668 -2.59 25.07 9.82
N TYR A 669 -2.39 25.17 8.50
CA TYR A 669 -1.24 24.59 7.81
C TYR A 669 0.08 25.32 8.10
N ARG A 670 0.01 26.64 8.33
CA ARG A 670 1.20 27.48 8.58
C ARG A 670 1.76 27.34 9.98
N GLN A 671 1.12 26.61 10.88
CA GLN A 671 1.62 26.40 12.24
C GLN A 671 2.97 25.68 12.27
N ALA A 672 3.79 26.02 13.29
CA ALA A 672 4.98 25.28 13.62
C ALA A 672 4.66 23.86 14.11
N ALA A 673 5.61 22.95 13.97
CA ALA A 673 5.46 21.57 14.43
C ALA A 673 5.71 21.39 15.94
N VAL A 674 6.33 22.38 16.59
CA VAL A 674 6.63 22.38 18.02
C VAL A 674 5.75 23.43 18.71
N SER A 675 5.16 23.07 19.83
CA SER A 675 4.29 23.93 20.62
C SER A 675 4.36 23.49 22.09
N ASP A 676 4.19 24.42 23.01
CA ASP A 676 4.13 24.17 24.46
C ASP A 676 2.88 23.35 24.85
N THR A 677 1.87 23.31 23.99
CA THR A 677 0.62 22.55 24.19
C THR A 677 0.75 21.06 23.87
N GLY A 678 1.93 20.60 23.41
CA GLY A 678 2.14 19.20 22.99
C GLY A 678 1.87 18.16 24.07
N ALA A 679 2.05 18.51 25.35
CA ALA A 679 1.73 17.63 26.48
C ALA A 679 0.20 17.50 26.73
N ALA A 680 -0.60 18.51 26.37
CA ALA A 680 -2.06 18.51 26.57
C ALA A 680 -2.80 17.80 25.43
N ASP A 681 -2.23 17.79 24.22
CA ASP A 681 -2.78 17.07 23.04
C ASP A 681 -1.66 16.26 22.35
N PRO A 682 -1.24 15.12 22.93
CA PRO A 682 -0.12 14.33 22.38
C PRO A 682 -0.41 13.83 20.96
N ASP A 683 -1.65 13.45 20.67
CA ASP A 683 -2.09 12.94 19.36
C ASP A 683 -2.36 14.03 18.34
N ASN A 684 -2.26 15.30 18.74
CA ASN A 684 -2.62 16.46 17.93
C ASN A 684 -4.02 16.34 17.29
N LYS A 685 -4.97 15.89 18.09
CA LYS A 685 -6.36 15.69 17.67
C LYS A 685 -7.04 17.03 17.32
N TRP A 686 -6.70 18.09 18.06
CA TRP A 686 -7.29 19.41 17.92
C TRP A 686 -6.52 20.33 17.00
N LEU A 687 -5.45 19.80 16.35
CA LEU A 687 -4.65 20.53 15.34
C LEU A 687 -3.99 21.80 15.86
N ALA A 688 -3.62 21.82 17.15
CA ALA A 688 -2.97 22.97 17.79
C ALA A 688 -1.53 23.21 17.31
N ARG A 689 -0.96 22.32 16.51
CA ARG A 689 0.34 22.41 15.86
C ARG A 689 0.34 21.63 14.54
N MET A 690 1.33 21.84 13.69
CA MET A 690 1.56 20.96 12.56
C MET A 690 2.17 19.63 13.02
N ARG A 691 1.79 18.51 12.39
CA ARG A 691 2.37 17.20 12.67
C ARG A 691 3.63 17.00 11.83
N PRO A 692 4.81 16.74 12.44
CA PRO A 692 5.97 16.28 11.68
C PRO A 692 5.67 14.96 11.00
N ARG A 693 6.09 14.82 9.73
CA ARG A 693 5.82 13.60 8.94
C ARG A 693 7.11 13.04 8.38
N ARG A 694 7.25 11.73 8.41
CA ARG A 694 8.35 11.07 7.72
C ARG A 694 8.14 11.14 6.21
N LEU A 695 9.22 11.29 5.42
CA LEU A 695 9.15 11.15 3.97
C LEU A 695 8.67 9.74 3.60
N GLU A 696 7.71 9.66 2.70
CA GLU A 696 7.31 8.40 2.09
C GLU A 696 8.48 7.81 1.27
N ALA A 697 8.50 6.50 1.09
CA ALA A 697 9.60 5.76 0.46
C ALA A 697 10.07 6.34 -0.88
N GLU A 698 9.12 6.73 -1.73
CA GLU A 698 9.41 7.34 -3.03
C GLU A 698 10.04 8.72 -2.88
N SER A 699 9.45 9.59 -2.03
CA SER A 699 10.00 10.93 -1.79
C SER A 699 11.38 10.85 -1.15
N PHE A 700 11.61 9.87 -0.28
CA PHE A 700 12.91 9.64 0.34
C PHE A 700 13.96 9.21 -0.71
N ARG A 701 13.67 8.19 -1.53
CA ARG A 701 14.56 7.75 -2.60
C ARG A 701 14.84 8.87 -3.60
N ASP A 702 13.77 9.55 -4.06
CA ASP A 702 13.88 10.62 -5.04
C ASP A 702 14.66 11.82 -4.48
N THR A 703 14.52 12.15 -3.19
CA THR A 703 15.29 13.20 -2.52
C THR A 703 16.78 12.88 -2.49
N ILE A 704 17.16 11.64 -2.12
CA ILE A 704 18.55 11.20 -2.14
C ILE A 704 19.16 11.39 -3.54
N LYS A 705 18.46 10.91 -4.58
CA LYS A 705 18.93 11.05 -5.96
C LYS A 705 18.94 12.50 -6.46
N PHE A 706 17.97 13.32 -6.04
CA PHE A 706 17.89 14.75 -6.37
C PHE A 706 19.10 15.50 -5.81
N VAL A 707 19.41 15.30 -4.53
CA VAL A 707 20.57 15.92 -3.86
C VAL A 707 21.87 15.42 -4.46
N ALA A 708 21.95 14.14 -4.78
CA ALA A 708 23.11 13.54 -5.46
C ALA A 708 23.30 14.03 -6.92
N GLY A 709 22.29 14.65 -7.50
CA GLY A 709 22.32 15.07 -8.92
C GLY A 709 22.15 13.90 -9.91
N THR A 710 21.66 12.74 -9.43
CA THR A 710 21.48 11.51 -10.24
C THR A 710 20.02 11.26 -10.63
N LEU A 711 19.09 12.12 -10.19
CA LEU A 711 17.67 11.96 -10.51
C LEU A 711 17.35 12.43 -11.93
N ASP A 712 16.97 11.50 -12.80
CA ASP A 712 16.33 11.84 -14.08
C ASP A 712 14.86 12.20 -13.82
N GLN A 713 14.54 13.46 -14.06
CA GLN A 713 13.21 14.02 -13.82
C GLN A 713 12.29 13.94 -15.04
N GLN A 714 12.76 13.36 -16.15
CA GLN A 714 11.93 13.19 -17.34
C GLN A 714 11.05 11.95 -17.21
N PRO A 715 9.77 12.03 -17.60
CA PRO A 715 8.93 10.84 -17.69
C PRO A 715 9.50 9.88 -18.74
N PRO A 716 9.33 8.55 -18.58
CA PRO A 716 9.76 7.59 -19.58
C PRO A 716 9.00 7.78 -20.89
N PRO A 717 9.64 7.58 -22.04
CA PRO A 717 8.96 7.58 -23.33
C PRO A 717 8.17 6.27 -23.52
N GLY A 718 6.92 6.21 -23.04
CA GLY A 718 6.04 5.05 -23.28
C GLY A 718 6.20 3.89 -22.31
N GLU A 719 6.21 2.65 -22.81
CA GLU A 719 6.29 1.42 -22.01
C GLU A 719 7.50 1.45 -21.08
N ALA A 720 7.34 0.87 -19.87
CA ALA A 720 8.46 0.69 -18.98
C ALA A 720 9.53 -0.07 -19.77
N GLU A 721 10.58 0.65 -20.18
CA GLU A 721 11.68 0.17 -21.04
C GLU A 721 12.29 -1.13 -20.54
N PHE A 722 12.19 -1.31 -19.23
CA PHE A 722 12.59 -2.48 -18.51
C PHE A 722 11.70 -3.70 -18.82
N LEU A 723 10.36 -3.55 -18.79
CA LEU A 723 9.44 -4.66 -19.09
C LEU A 723 9.53 -5.06 -20.58
N ALA A 724 9.86 -4.11 -21.47
CA ALA A 724 10.03 -4.38 -22.89
C ALA A 724 11.30 -5.21 -23.18
N LYS A 725 12.36 -5.08 -22.38
CA LYS A 725 13.61 -5.84 -22.56
C LYS A 725 13.54 -7.30 -22.09
N HIS A 726 12.55 -7.62 -21.26
CA HIS A 726 12.41 -8.97 -20.69
C HIS A 726 11.26 -9.70 -21.38
N ASN A 727 11.62 -10.65 -22.25
CA ASN A 727 10.63 -11.46 -22.98
C ASN A 727 9.72 -12.23 -21.98
N PRO A 728 8.41 -11.97 -21.96
CA PRO A 728 7.46 -12.57 -21.04
C PRO A 728 7.25 -14.08 -21.25
N TYR A 729 7.79 -14.63 -22.32
CA TYR A 729 7.52 -15.98 -22.78
C TYR A 729 8.67 -16.94 -22.54
N ARG A 730 9.60 -16.66 -21.64
CA ARG A 730 10.61 -17.63 -21.18
C ARG A 730 9.95 -18.66 -20.27
N GLU A 731 9.48 -19.76 -20.85
CA GLU A 731 8.84 -20.88 -20.14
C GLU A 731 9.71 -21.56 -19.08
N ASP A 732 11.04 -21.50 -19.21
CA ASP A 732 11.99 -22.19 -18.31
C ASP A 732 12.03 -21.58 -16.90
N GLU A 733 11.63 -20.34 -16.74
CA GLU A 733 11.64 -19.60 -15.49
C GLU A 733 10.37 -19.84 -14.65
N TYR A 734 9.31 -20.40 -15.24
CA TYR A 734 8.05 -20.71 -14.55
C TYR A 734 8.09 -21.90 -13.59
N ARG A 735 9.09 -22.78 -13.70
CA ARG A 735 9.20 -23.98 -12.86
C ARG A 735 9.93 -23.76 -11.55
N THR A 736 10.71 -22.73 -11.44
CA THR A 736 11.32 -22.30 -10.19
C THR A 736 10.63 -21.00 -9.78
N PHE A 737 10.01 -20.98 -8.62
CA PHE A 737 9.45 -19.76 -7.96
C PHE A 737 10.53 -18.71 -7.68
N LYS A 738 11.54 -18.60 -8.53
CA LYS A 738 12.48 -17.48 -8.47
C LYS A 738 11.76 -16.28 -9.08
N PRO A 739 11.77 -15.13 -8.41
CA PRO A 739 11.33 -13.90 -9.04
C PRO A 739 12.11 -13.73 -10.34
N LEU A 740 11.42 -13.44 -11.44
CA LEU A 740 12.02 -13.19 -12.76
C LEU A 740 13.05 -12.05 -12.73
N PHE A 741 13.08 -11.30 -11.63
CA PHE A 741 13.97 -10.18 -11.39
C PHE A 741 14.51 -10.22 -9.98
N GLU A 742 15.77 -9.91 -9.84
CA GLU A 742 16.30 -9.44 -8.57
C GLU A 742 15.84 -7.98 -8.37
N PRO A 743 15.57 -7.57 -7.13
CA PRO A 743 15.09 -6.21 -6.85
C PRO A 743 15.97 -5.08 -7.41
N HIS A 744 17.26 -5.34 -7.65
CA HIS A 744 18.18 -4.37 -8.25
C HIS A 744 18.03 -4.22 -9.77
N ASP A 745 17.44 -5.21 -10.46
CA ASP A 745 17.23 -5.18 -11.91
C ASP A 745 16.14 -4.18 -12.31
N ILE A 746 15.25 -3.84 -11.38
CA ILE A 746 14.18 -2.86 -11.62
C ILE A 746 14.55 -1.44 -11.23
N GLU A 747 15.79 -1.19 -10.81
CA GLU A 747 16.23 0.15 -10.44
C GLU A 747 16.73 0.96 -11.63
N HIS A 748 16.28 2.20 -11.73
CA HIS A 748 16.75 3.18 -12.69
C HIS A 748 16.80 4.59 -12.08
N ASP A 749 17.34 5.57 -12.82
CA ASP A 749 17.58 6.92 -12.29
C ASP A 749 16.36 7.84 -12.32
N ARG A 750 15.23 7.41 -12.87
CA ARG A 750 14.00 8.19 -12.91
C ARG A 750 13.28 8.23 -11.57
N ARG A 751 12.29 9.11 -11.46
CA ARG A 751 11.44 9.23 -10.30
C ARG A 751 10.77 7.90 -9.95
N SER A 752 10.60 7.65 -8.66
CA SER A 752 10.08 6.39 -8.12
C SER A 752 8.65 6.05 -8.60
N ILE A 753 7.85 7.04 -8.99
CA ILE A 753 6.51 6.81 -9.57
C ILE A 753 6.57 6.00 -10.88
N TYR A 754 7.70 6.07 -11.60
CA TYR A 754 7.92 5.37 -12.87
C TYR A 754 8.65 4.03 -12.73
N LEU A 755 9.06 3.67 -11.51
CA LEU A 755 9.58 2.32 -11.25
C LEU A 755 8.47 1.29 -11.44
N PRO A 756 8.75 0.14 -12.06
CA PRO A 756 7.80 -0.96 -12.11
C PRO A 756 7.40 -1.43 -10.71
N VAL A 757 6.10 -1.52 -10.46
CA VAL A 757 5.54 -2.06 -9.21
C VAL A 757 5.20 -3.52 -9.43
N ILE A 758 6.13 -4.40 -9.11
CA ILE A 758 5.95 -5.85 -9.23
C ILE A 758 5.52 -6.41 -7.89
N ARG A 759 4.35 -7.04 -7.83
CA ARG A 759 3.84 -7.68 -6.60
C ARG A 759 4.82 -8.73 -6.10
N GLY A 760 5.17 -8.64 -4.82
CA GLY A 760 6.16 -9.53 -4.20
C GLY A 760 7.62 -9.21 -4.52
N VAL A 761 7.92 -8.25 -5.42
CA VAL A 761 9.29 -7.82 -5.78
C VAL A 761 9.34 -6.30 -5.84
N LEU A 762 9.82 -5.68 -4.78
CA LEU A 762 9.98 -4.22 -4.71
C LEU A 762 11.45 -3.87 -4.53
N PRO A 763 11.93 -2.73 -5.06
CA PRO A 763 13.26 -2.22 -4.76
C PRO A 763 13.49 -2.16 -3.24
N PRO A 764 14.69 -2.58 -2.75
CA PRO A 764 14.95 -2.69 -1.31
C PRO A 764 14.67 -1.40 -0.52
N VAL A 765 15.00 -0.24 -1.09
CA VAL A 765 14.72 1.06 -0.45
C VAL A 765 13.23 1.31 -0.30
N LEU A 766 12.41 0.98 -1.30
CA LEU A 766 10.96 1.16 -1.22
C LEU A 766 10.34 0.19 -0.22
N ALA A 767 10.71 -1.10 -0.28
CA ALA A 767 10.20 -2.12 0.64
C ALA A 767 10.55 -1.80 2.10
N LEU A 768 11.77 -1.31 2.36
CA LEU A 768 12.27 -1.04 3.71
C LEU A 768 11.68 0.23 4.33
N PHE A 769 11.26 1.20 3.51
CA PHE A 769 10.70 2.48 3.96
C PHE A 769 9.17 2.57 3.78
N ASP A 770 8.48 1.43 3.91
CA ASP A 770 7.02 1.32 4.01
C ASP A 770 6.27 1.79 2.74
N PHE A 771 6.74 1.34 1.57
CA PHE A 771 5.96 1.48 0.34
C PHE A 771 4.58 0.82 0.49
N ALA A 772 3.55 1.41 -0.10
CA ALA A 772 2.20 0.84 -0.06
C ALA A 772 2.15 -0.57 -0.64
N SER A 773 1.51 -1.50 0.06
CA SER A 773 1.28 -2.85 -0.46
C SER A 773 0.43 -2.79 -1.74
N PRO A 774 0.91 -3.27 -2.89
CA PRO A 774 0.13 -3.29 -4.12
C PRO A 774 -0.93 -4.40 -4.16
N GLU A 775 -1.03 -5.22 -3.10
CA GLU A 775 -1.99 -6.32 -3.01
C GLU A 775 -3.41 -5.87 -2.63
N ARG A 776 -3.54 -4.69 -2.04
CA ARG A 776 -4.80 -4.18 -1.50
C ARG A 776 -4.86 -2.66 -1.59
N THR A 777 -6.05 -2.11 -1.45
CA THR A 777 -6.26 -0.66 -1.24
C THR A 777 -5.55 -0.20 0.03
N VAL A 778 -4.74 0.85 -0.07
CA VAL A 778 -3.99 1.44 1.04
C VAL A 778 -4.19 2.95 1.04
N ALA A 779 -4.99 3.49 1.96
CA ALA A 779 -5.13 4.94 2.14
C ALA A 779 -4.12 5.50 3.13
N VAL A 780 -3.73 4.71 4.15
CA VAL A 780 -2.69 5.04 5.14
C VAL A 780 -1.56 4.02 5.02
N ARG A 781 -0.34 4.51 4.82
CA ARG A 781 0.85 3.67 4.84
C ARG A 781 1.33 3.46 6.27
N ASP A 782 2.00 2.35 6.51
CA ASP A 782 2.70 2.12 7.76
C ASP A 782 3.87 3.11 7.91
N GLU A 783 4.24 3.44 9.15
CA GLU A 783 5.42 4.25 9.50
C GLU A 783 6.27 3.49 10.50
N SER A 784 6.98 2.47 10.01
CA SER A 784 7.83 1.64 10.85
C SER A 784 9.17 2.35 11.15
N THR A 785 9.73 2.08 12.33
CA THR A 785 11.12 2.44 12.67
C THR A 785 11.81 1.18 13.11
N VAL A 786 12.59 0.60 12.19
CA VAL A 786 13.27 -0.69 12.43
C VAL A 786 14.78 -0.56 12.25
N PRO A 787 15.59 -1.36 12.97
CA PRO A 787 17.05 -1.32 12.87
C PRO A 787 17.58 -1.52 11.44
N ALA A 788 16.87 -2.29 10.62
CA ALA A 788 17.24 -2.54 9.23
C ALA A 788 17.30 -1.25 8.40
N GLN A 789 16.45 -0.24 8.68
CA GLN A 789 16.50 1.07 8.02
C GLN A 789 17.81 1.81 8.33
N ALA A 790 18.25 1.80 9.60
CA ALA A 790 19.53 2.40 9.97
C ALA A 790 20.72 1.67 9.33
N LEU A 791 20.69 0.33 9.32
CA LEU A 791 21.75 -0.47 8.68
C LEU A 791 21.80 -0.23 7.17
N PHE A 792 20.66 -0.09 6.51
CA PHE A 792 20.59 0.27 5.09
C PHE A 792 21.27 1.62 4.82
N LEU A 793 20.94 2.64 5.60
CA LEU A 793 21.48 3.98 5.43
C LEU A 793 23.01 4.03 5.62
N LEU A 794 23.54 3.17 6.50
CA LEU A 794 24.97 3.16 6.84
C LEU A 794 25.82 2.21 5.97
N ASN A 795 25.22 1.11 5.45
CA ASN A 795 26.01 0.02 4.88
C ASN A 795 25.60 -0.36 3.45
N ASN A 796 24.48 0.17 2.92
CA ASN A 796 24.01 -0.26 1.61
C ASN A 796 24.84 0.37 0.49
N PRO A 797 25.38 -0.41 -0.47
CA PRO A 797 26.18 0.11 -1.60
C PRO A 797 25.47 1.15 -2.44
N TRP A 798 24.14 1.09 -2.54
CA TRP A 798 23.35 2.10 -3.24
C TRP A 798 23.43 3.45 -2.53
N MET A 799 23.35 3.47 -1.18
CA MET A 799 23.51 4.70 -0.38
C MET A 799 24.90 5.30 -0.56
N GLU A 800 25.95 4.47 -0.50
CA GLU A 800 27.33 4.91 -0.74
C GLU A 800 27.48 5.50 -2.15
N LYS A 801 26.95 4.83 -3.16
CA LYS A 801 26.94 5.32 -4.56
C LYS A 801 26.31 6.72 -4.67
N GLN A 802 25.16 6.94 -4.02
CA GLN A 802 24.50 8.25 -4.07
C GLN A 802 25.26 9.32 -3.27
N ALA A 803 25.79 8.96 -2.09
CA ALA A 803 26.61 9.87 -1.29
C ALA A 803 27.91 10.27 -2.03
N ARG A 804 28.52 9.34 -2.74
CA ARG A 804 29.70 9.59 -3.60
C ARG A 804 29.35 10.51 -4.78
N ALA A 805 28.19 10.33 -5.39
CA ALA A 805 27.72 11.22 -6.44
C ALA A 805 27.47 12.65 -5.93
N ALA A 806 26.87 12.79 -4.74
CA ALA A 806 26.69 14.08 -4.09
C ALA A 806 28.04 14.76 -3.75
N ALA A 807 29.03 13.98 -3.28
CA ALA A 807 30.37 14.47 -3.01
C ALA A 807 31.04 14.98 -4.27
N ARG A 808 31.00 14.23 -5.37
CA ARG A 808 31.54 14.65 -6.67
C ARG A 808 30.89 15.92 -7.19
N ARG A 809 29.55 16.01 -7.11
CA ARG A 809 28.80 17.21 -7.47
C ARG A 809 29.28 18.42 -6.68
N LEU A 810 29.43 18.28 -5.37
CA LEU A 810 29.89 19.35 -4.47
C LEU A 810 31.34 19.79 -4.78
N LEU A 811 32.25 18.82 -4.97
CA LEU A 811 33.65 19.07 -5.26
C LEU A 811 33.89 19.66 -6.65
N ALA A 812 33.01 19.35 -7.61
CA ALA A 812 33.08 19.90 -8.96
C ALA A 812 32.55 21.33 -9.09
N ASP A 813 31.85 21.84 -8.07
CA ASP A 813 31.29 23.20 -8.08
C ASP A 813 32.38 24.26 -7.81
N SER A 814 32.81 24.89 -8.87
CA SER A 814 33.86 25.93 -8.82
C SER A 814 33.44 27.23 -8.10
N THR A 815 32.15 27.40 -7.77
CA THR A 815 31.65 28.54 -6.99
C THR A 815 31.87 28.38 -5.49
N LEU A 816 32.27 27.17 -5.06
CA LEU A 816 32.53 26.83 -3.66
C LEU A 816 34.05 26.83 -3.37
N PRO A 817 34.60 27.96 -2.88
CA PRO A 817 36.04 28.16 -2.81
C PRO A 817 36.77 27.28 -1.77
N ASP A 818 36.07 26.92 -0.71
CA ASP A 818 36.65 26.22 0.43
C ASP A 818 35.66 25.21 1.04
N ASP A 819 36.13 24.46 2.03
CA ASP A 819 35.36 23.44 2.72
C ASP A 819 34.20 24.02 3.54
N ASP A 820 34.31 25.23 4.03
CA ASP A 820 33.28 25.93 4.77
C ASP A 820 32.10 26.27 3.87
N ALA A 821 32.35 26.81 2.67
CA ALA A 821 31.35 27.06 1.63
C ALA A 821 30.70 25.75 1.17
N ARG A 822 31.45 24.65 1.05
CA ARG A 822 30.94 23.32 0.70
C ARG A 822 30.04 22.74 1.79
N ILE A 823 30.38 22.91 3.07
CA ILE A 823 29.53 22.50 4.21
C ILE A 823 28.21 23.26 4.17
N GLU A 824 28.24 24.58 3.97
CA GLU A 824 27.01 25.37 3.86
C GLU A 824 26.14 24.91 2.68
N ALA A 825 26.72 24.72 1.51
CA ALA A 825 26.02 24.23 0.33
C ALA A 825 25.39 22.86 0.56
N ALA A 826 26.12 21.94 1.18
CA ALA A 826 25.59 20.61 1.51
C ALA A 826 24.37 20.65 2.45
N TYR A 827 24.42 21.48 3.51
CA TYR A 827 23.27 21.68 4.39
C TYR A 827 22.08 22.33 3.66
N ARG A 828 22.34 23.30 2.78
CA ARG A 828 21.29 23.95 1.98
C ARG A 828 20.65 22.95 1.03
N TRP A 829 21.42 22.12 0.33
CA TRP A 829 20.90 21.11 -0.60
C TRP A 829 20.11 19.99 0.11
N ALA A 830 20.60 19.51 1.27
CA ALA A 830 20.01 18.41 1.99
C ALA A 830 18.83 18.82 2.88
N LEU A 831 18.99 19.91 3.63
CA LEU A 831 18.09 20.30 4.70
C LEU A 831 17.36 21.63 4.45
N GLY A 832 17.72 22.36 3.38
CA GLY A 832 17.14 23.67 3.05
C GLY A 832 17.53 24.79 4.03
N ARG A 833 18.60 24.62 4.82
CA ARG A 833 19.07 25.59 5.81
C ARG A 833 20.57 25.63 5.93
N LEU A 834 21.08 26.67 6.56
CA LEU A 834 22.49 26.75 6.97
C LEU A 834 22.78 25.80 8.14
N PRO A 835 24.02 25.32 8.30
CA PRO A 835 24.45 24.58 9.49
C PRO A 835 24.44 25.51 10.72
N ARG A 836 24.01 24.96 11.85
CA ARG A 836 24.15 25.62 13.14
C ARG A 836 25.64 25.73 13.51
N PRO A 837 26.07 26.67 14.35
CA PRO A 837 27.49 26.81 14.69
C PRO A 837 28.15 25.50 15.15
N THR A 838 27.46 24.71 15.98
CA THR A 838 27.96 23.42 16.46
C THR A 838 28.00 22.35 15.37
N GLU A 839 27.06 22.37 14.44
CA GLU A 839 27.05 21.47 13.29
C GLU A 839 28.16 21.82 12.30
N ARG A 840 28.39 23.12 12.04
CA ARG A 840 29.50 23.61 11.20
C ARG A 840 30.84 23.18 11.77
N ALA A 841 31.07 23.39 13.07
CA ALA A 841 32.29 22.99 13.72
C ALA A 841 32.57 21.48 13.64
N ARG A 842 31.55 20.66 13.86
CA ARG A 842 31.63 19.20 13.73
C ARG A 842 31.89 18.75 12.30
N ALA A 843 31.21 19.34 11.33
CA ALA A 843 31.39 19.04 9.92
C ALA A 843 32.81 19.40 9.47
N ALA A 844 33.31 20.59 9.83
CA ALA A 844 34.67 21.02 9.52
C ALA A 844 35.73 20.09 10.15
N ALA A 845 35.55 19.71 11.43
CA ALA A 845 36.43 18.76 12.07
C ALA A 845 36.43 17.37 11.41
N PHE A 846 35.25 16.91 10.97
CA PHE A 846 35.12 15.63 10.26
C PHE A 846 35.84 15.67 8.89
N VAL A 847 35.60 16.69 8.09
CA VAL A 847 36.25 16.86 6.79
C VAL A 847 37.77 17.03 6.92
N ALA A 848 38.24 17.71 7.95
CA ALA A 848 39.67 17.89 8.22
C ALA A 848 40.36 16.65 8.81
N SER A 849 39.70 15.88 9.69
CA SER A 849 40.32 14.80 10.47
C SER A 849 40.83 13.62 9.65
N ALA A 850 40.24 13.35 8.52
CA ALA A 850 40.67 12.27 7.66
C ALA A 850 41.91 12.57 6.81
N SER A 851 42.39 13.85 6.80
CA SER A 851 43.71 14.20 6.24
C SER A 851 44.91 13.73 7.09
N ALA A 852 44.66 13.39 8.37
CA ALA A 852 45.71 13.07 9.31
C ALA A 852 46.05 11.56 9.41
N VAL A 853 45.26 10.69 8.78
CA VAL A 853 45.46 9.21 8.91
C VAL A 853 46.43 8.65 7.87
N ASP A 854 46.81 9.40 6.84
CA ASP A 854 47.56 8.84 5.66
C ASP A 854 49.06 9.19 5.67
N THR A 855 49.64 9.60 6.78
CA THR A 855 51.09 9.91 6.85
C THR A 855 51.91 9.07 7.85
N SER A 856 51.40 7.88 8.22
CA SER A 856 52.24 6.91 8.96
C SER A 856 52.73 5.81 8.03
N PRO A 857 54.05 5.62 7.85
CA PRO A 857 54.57 4.51 7.08
C PRO A 857 54.26 3.19 7.79
N ALA A 858 53.70 2.24 7.04
CA ALA A 858 53.40 0.89 7.50
C ALA A 858 54.66 0.25 8.07
N ALA A 859 54.82 0.23 9.40
CA ALA A 859 55.80 -0.60 10.07
C ALA A 859 55.32 -2.05 9.96
N GLY A 860 56.09 -2.84 9.24
CA GLY A 860 55.87 -4.25 9.02
C GLY A 860 55.66 -5.02 10.33
N ARG A 861 54.54 -5.66 10.49
CA ARG A 861 54.31 -6.76 11.41
C ARG A 861 54.37 -8.08 10.66
N SER A 862 55.52 -8.76 10.80
CA SER A 862 55.64 -10.17 10.55
C SER A 862 54.75 -10.93 11.52
N VAL A 863 53.84 -11.70 11.03
CA VAL A 863 53.03 -12.65 11.81
C VAL A 863 53.81 -13.97 11.85
N GLU A 864 54.35 -14.31 13.01
CA GLU A 864 54.80 -15.64 13.34
C GLU A 864 53.61 -16.60 13.42
N GLN A 865 53.71 -17.67 12.66
CA GLN A 865 52.83 -18.83 12.77
C GLN A 865 53.24 -19.64 14.02
N SER A 866 52.30 -19.81 14.95
CA SER A 866 52.39 -20.89 15.94
C SER A 866 51.22 -21.86 15.67
N GLY A 867 51.54 -23.10 15.40
CA GLY A 867 50.65 -24.18 15.09
C GLY A 867 49.92 -24.78 16.29
N GLY A 868 48.86 -25.51 16.04
CA GLY A 868 48.15 -26.32 17.02
C GLY A 868 46.86 -26.93 16.53
N SER A 869 46.95 -28.13 15.96
CA SER A 869 46.12 -29.36 15.98
C SER A 869 44.58 -29.31 15.78
N GLN A 870 44.20 -29.95 14.71
CA GLN A 870 43.28 -31.11 14.49
C GLN A 870 41.87 -31.12 15.14
N ALA A 871 40.86 -31.21 14.27
CA ALA A 871 39.84 -32.26 14.09
C ALA A 871 38.97 -31.87 12.90
N GLY A 872 38.88 -32.53 11.84
CA GLY A 872 38.28 -33.77 11.47
C GLY A 872 36.91 -33.56 10.83
N GLY A 873 36.79 -33.72 9.45
CA GLY A 873 35.70 -34.44 8.91
C GLY A 873 34.90 -33.80 7.75
N SER A 874 35.15 -34.29 6.58
CA SER A 874 34.33 -34.75 5.45
C SER A 874 34.22 -33.87 4.21
N GLN A 875 34.56 -34.57 3.13
CA GLN A 875 34.69 -34.16 1.74
C GLN A 875 33.35 -33.90 1.02
N ALA A 876 33.37 -32.99 0.06
CA ALA A 876 32.82 -33.21 -1.29
C ALA A 876 33.44 -32.21 -2.28
N GLY A 877 34.21 -32.64 -3.15
CA GLY A 877 34.22 -32.89 -4.55
C GLY A 877 34.33 -31.67 -5.43
N GLY A 878 35.52 -31.43 -6.00
CA GLY A 878 35.84 -30.36 -6.91
C GLY A 878 35.50 -30.61 -8.36
N SER A 879 35.63 -29.59 -9.18
CA SER A 879 36.06 -29.74 -10.58
C SER A 879 36.82 -28.49 -11.01
N GLN A 880 38.01 -28.77 -11.54
CA GLN A 880 38.92 -27.83 -12.21
C GLN A 880 38.44 -27.51 -13.63
N ALA A 881 38.65 -26.31 -14.10
CA ALA A 881 38.90 -25.97 -15.49
C ALA A 881 39.87 -24.78 -15.48
N GLY A 882 41.01 -24.88 -15.92
CA GLY A 882 41.59 -24.99 -17.21
C GLY A 882 42.10 -23.61 -17.64
N GLY A 883 43.42 -23.29 -17.43
CA GLY A 883 44.03 -22.06 -17.82
C GLY A 883 44.39 -22.01 -19.31
N SER A 884 44.49 -20.82 -19.88
CA SER A 884 45.23 -20.54 -21.07
C SER A 884 46.11 -19.30 -20.85
N GLN A 885 47.40 -19.51 -21.03
CA GLN A 885 48.41 -18.46 -21.07
C GLN A 885 48.36 -17.72 -22.39
N ALA A 886 48.56 -16.43 -22.39
CA ALA A 886 49.02 -15.67 -23.57
C ALA A 886 50.08 -14.65 -23.13
N GLY A 887 51.13 -14.61 -23.93
CA GLY A 887 52.46 -14.13 -23.66
C GLY A 887 52.62 -12.63 -23.52
N GLY A 888 53.75 -12.30 -22.93
CA GLY A 888 54.19 -10.94 -22.67
C GLY A 888 54.83 -10.24 -23.90
N SER A 889 54.78 -8.93 -23.88
CA SER A 889 55.73 -8.08 -24.57
C SER A 889 56.10 -6.93 -23.64
N GLN A 890 57.43 -6.81 -23.43
CA GLN A 890 58.06 -5.69 -22.72
C GLN A 890 58.03 -4.44 -23.61
N ALA A 891 57.70 -3.29 -23.05
CA ALA A 891 58.06 -1.99 -23.58
C ALA A 891 58.39 -1.02 -22.43
N GLY A 892 59.46 -0.31 -22.65
CA GLY A 892 60.30 0.39 -21.68
C GLY A 892 59.67 1.56 -20.95
N GLY A 893 60.29 1.87 -19.84
CA GLY A 893 59.94 2.95 -18.95
C GLY A 893 60.14 4.35 -19.50
N SER A 894 59.26 5.26 -19.04
CA SER A 894 59.56 6.70 -18.94
C SER A 894 58.93 7.22 -17.68
N GLN A 895 59.66 8.00 -16.93
CA GLN A 895 59.31 8.58 -15.67
C GLN A 895 58.12 9.53 -15.77
N ALA A 896 57.08 9.28 -14.98
CA ALA A 896 56.04 10.27 -14.65
C ALA A 896 55.83 10.26 -13.13
N GLY A 897 56.68 10.92 -12.41
CA GLY A 897 56.63 11.07 -10.94
C GLY A 897 55.79 12.23 -10.43
N GLY A 898 54.87 12.75 -11.26
CA GLY A 898 54.04 13.89 -10.85
C GLY A 898 52.52 13.65 -10.73
N SER A 899 52.01 12.58 -11.32
CA SER A 899 50.55 12.38 -11.42
C SER A 899 49.97 11.47 -10.32
N GLN A 900 50.78 10.64 -9.65
CA GLN A 900 50.28 9.75 -8.58
C GLN A 900 49.95 10.47 -7.28
N ALA A 901 50.62 11.55 -6.91
CA ALA A 901 50.36 12.29 -5.68
C ALA A 901 49.08 13.15 -5.74
N VAL A 902 48.74 13.65 -6.95
CA VAL A 902 47.53 14.45 -7.17
C VAL A 902 46.30 13.52 -7.23
N GLY A 903 46.44 12.30 -7.75
CA GLY A 903 45.37 11.29 -7.76
C GLY A 903 44.98 10.83 -6.36
N SER A 904 45.97 10.51 -5.49
CA SER A 904 45.71 10.02 -4.12
C SER A 904 45.09 11.08 -3.19
N GLN A 905 45.42 12.36 -3.36
CA GLN A 905 44.81 13.46 -2.59
C GLN A 905 43.36 13.75 -3.03
N ALA A 906 43.08 13.63 -4.32
CA ALA A 906 41.71 13.78 -4.84
C ALA A 906 40.81 12.62 -4.41
N GLU A 907 41.28 11.36 -4.43
CA GLU A 907 40.57 10.20 -3.94
C GLU A 907 40.30 10.28 -2.45
N GLY A 908 41.24 10.66 -1.63
CA GLY A 908 41.04 10.86 -0.18
C GLY A 908 40.06 11.99 0.15
N SER A 909 39.98 13.03 -0.68
CA SER A 909 38.97 14.09 -0.55
C SER A 909 37.57 13.58 -0.86
N GLU A 910 37.38 12.84 -1.97
CA GLU A 910 36.09 12.28 -2.36
C GLU A 910 35.56 11.31 -1.29
N GLU A 911 36.39 10.47 -0.68
CA GLU A 911 35.95 9.55 0.39
C GLU A 911 35.44 10.29 1.63
N ARG A 912 36.12 11.36 2.06
CA ARG A 912 35.68 12.17 3.20
C ARG A 912 34.31 12.79 2.97
N TRP A 913 34.16 13.44 1.84
CA TRP A 913 32.87 14.05 1.47
C TRP A 913 31.77 13.01 1.24
N THR A 914 32.11 11.80 0.78
CA THR A 914 31.16 10.67 0.70
C THR A 914 30.67 10.29 2.09
N GLY A 915 31.55 10.10 3.07
CA GLY A 915 31.18 9.81 4.45
C GLY A 915 30.34 10.93 5.10
N PHE A 916 30.69 12.19 4.83
CA PHE A 916 29.91 13.34 5.28
C PHE A 916 28.49 13.34 4.69
N TRP A 917 28.35 13.13 3.41
CA TRP A 917 27.05 13.07 2.73
C TRP A 917 26.21 11.88 3.22
N GLN A 918 26.82 10.74 3.44
CA GLN A 918 26.12 9.58 3.98
C GLN A 918 25.58 9.87 5.37
N ALA A 919 26.36 10.49 6.25
CA ALA A 919 25.90 10.91 7.58
C ALA A 919 24.75 11.92 7.51
N LEU A 920 24.81 12.90 6.60
CA LEU A 920 23.78 13.92 6.42
C LEU A 920 22.47 13.30 5.90
N MET A 921 22.53 12.42 4.88
CA MET A 921 21.37 11.70 4.32
C MET A 921 20.76 10.70 5.31
N ALA A 922 21.56 10.13 6.23
CA ALA A 922 21.09 9.25 7.29
C ALA A 922 20.45 9.99 8.45
N SER A 923 20.57 11.32 8.55
CA SER A 923 20.04 12.10 9.65
C SER A 923 18.50 12.05 9.72
N ALA A 924 17.95 12.21 10.92
CA ALA A 924 16.50 12.27 11.10
C ALA A 924 15.88 13.47 10.38
N GLU A 925 16.54 14.64 10.40
CA GLU A 925 16.06 15.87 9.78
C GLU A 925 15.92 15.74 8.25
N PHE A 926 16.83 14.99 7.62
CA PHE A 926 16.74 14.71 6.17
C PHE A 926 15.45 13.95 5.81
N ARG A 927 14.99 13.08 6.70
CA ARG A 927 13.85 12.17 6.50
C ARG A 927 12.51 12.71 6.98
N ILE A 928 12.50 13.88 7.63
CA ILE A 928 11.29 14.43 8.23
C ILE A 928 10.93 15.75 7.54
N VAL A 929 9.65 15.90 7.28
CA VAL A 929 9.02 17.18 6.93
C VAL A 929 8.43 17.75 8.21
N PRO A 930 8.98 18.87 8.72
CA PRO A 930 8.57 19.44 10.00
C PRO A 930 7.24 20.18 9.94
#